data_068a4f462ccdf4071f844db5924fd167
#
_entry.id   068a4f462ccdf4071f844db5924fd167
#
_cell.length_a   1.000
_cell.length_b   1.000
_cell.length_c   1.000
_cell.angle_alpha   90.00
_cell.angle_beta   90.00
_cell.angle_gamma   90.00
#
_symmetry.space_group_name_H-M   'P 1'
#
loop_
_entity.id
_entity.type
_entity.pdbx_description
1 polymer ?
#
loop_
_entity_poly.entity_id
_entity_poly.type
_entity_poly.pdbx_seq_one_letter_code
_entity_poly.pdbx_strand_id
1 'polypeptide(L)'
;MTKPSLPDLLHAAVSAVGGTERPGQVAMAEAVAEAIDDNSHRLIQAGTGTGKSLGYLVPALAHGERVVVATATLALQRQLVERDLPRTVEALHPQLRRRPQFAMLKGRSNYLCLHRLHEGVPQDEEEGLFDQFEAATPTSKLGKDLLRLRDWADETETGDRDDLTPGVSDKAWSQISVSSRECLGATKCAYGAECFAEAARERAKLADVVVTNHALLAIDAIEGAPVLPQHEVLIVDEAHELVSRVTGVATGELTPGQVNRAVKRAAKLVDEKIADALQTASETFERVMELALPGRLEEIPEDLGYALMSLRDSARNVISAIGATRDKSVHDEDAVRKQALAAVENVHAVAERITNGSEYDVVWYERHDRFGATLRVAPLSVSGLLREKLFEDRSVVLTSATLKLGGDFNGVAASLGLSPEGVEGDGVPVWRGLDVGSPFDYPKQGILYVAKHLATPGREGTRGDMMDELAELIEASGGRTLGLFSSMRGAKAAAEELRGRLDNPILLQGEETLGELIKTFAADPKTCLFGTLSLWQGVDVPGPSCQLVIMDRIPFPRPDDPLMSARQKSVEENGGNGFMAVAATHAALLMAQGAGRLVRASGDRGVVAVLDPRLATARYGSFLRSSLPDFWYTTDRNQVRRSLAAIDASAKADGK
;
A
#
# COMPACT_ATOMS: atom_id res chain seq x y z
N MET A 1 19.21 40.23 2.24
CA MET A 1 18.72 39.43 3.36
C MET A 1 19.57 38.13 3.34
N THR A 2 20.21 37.79 4.43
CA THR A 2 20.94 36.52 4.59
C THR A 2 19.93 35.38 4.42
N LYS A 3 20.31 34.30 3.73
CA LYS A 3 19.47 33.09 3.61
C LYS A 3 19.22 32.58 5.03
N PRO A 4 17.96 32.33 5.44
CA PRO A 4 17.67 31.82 6.79
C PRO A 4 18.37 30.48 6.99
N SER A 5 18.83 30.20 8.19
CA SER A 5 19.45 28.91 8.50
C SER A 5 18.39 27.82 8.58
N LEU A 6 18.75 26.59 8.23
CA LEU A 6 17.82 25.46 8.34
C LEU A 6 17.30 25.25 9.78
N PRO A 7 18.12 25.38 10.85
CA PRO A 7 17.62 25.34 12.22
C PRO A 7 16.56 26.38 12.52
N ASP A 8 16.71 27.63 12.06
CA ASP A 8 15.71 28.70 12.29
C ASP A 8 14.38 28.37 11.61
N LEU A 9 14.43 27.85 10.37
CA LEU A 9 13.24 27.43 9.65
C LEU A 9 12.55 26.24 10.34
N LEU A 10 13.31 25.25 10.79
CA LEU A 10 12.77 24.10 11.51
C LEU A 10 12.12 24.52 12.82
N HIS A 11 12.78 25.41 13.57
CA HIS A 11 12.23 25.98 14.79
C HIS A 11 10.89 26.69 14.56
N ALA A 12 10.81 27.52 13.53
CA ALA A 12 9.57 28.22 13.16
C ALA A 12 8.44 27.22 12.82
N ALA A 13 8.73 26.19 12.02
CA ALA A 13 7.76 25.19 11.62
C ALA A 13 7.27 24.34 12.81
N VAL A 14 8.17 23.90 13.68
CA VAL A 14 7.83 23.10 14.88
C VAL A 14 7.00 23.91 15.86
N SER A 15 7.35 25.18 16.08
CA SER A 15 6.60 26.09 16.95
C SER A 15 5.17 26.35 16.43
N ALA A 16 5.00 26.48 15.11
CA ALA A 16 3.68 26.71 14.48
C ALA A 16 2.71 25.53 14.65
N VAL A 17 3.21 24.31 14.82
CA VAL A 17 2.37 23.14 15.12
C VAL A 17 2.20 22.89 16.63
N GLY A 18 2.73 23.77 17.47
CA GLY A 18 2.67 23.66 18.93
C GLY A 18 3.57 22.55 19.49
N GLY A 19 4.61 22.16 18.76
CA GLY A 19 5.55 21.11 19.11
C GLY A 19 6.81 21.64 19.78
N THR A 20 7.69 20.71 20.14
CA THR A 20 9.07 20.97 20.58
C THR A 20 10.03 20.26 19.64
N GLU A 21 11.13 20.89 19.31
CA GLU A 21 12.16 20.28 18.51
C GLU A 21 12.72 19.02 19.18
N ARG A 22 13.02 18.05 18.35
CA ARG A 22 13.59 16.76 18.77
C ARG A 22 14.93 16.54 18.06
N PRO A 23 15.96 16.05 18.75
CA PRO A 23 17.27 15.84 18.12
C PRO A 23 17.23 15.01 16.84
N GLY A 24 16.42 13.93 16.82
CA GLY A 24 16.23 13.11 15.62
C GLY A 24 15.56 13.84 14.46
N GLN A 25 14.66 14.79 14.74
CA GLN A 25 14.02 15.62 13.72
C GLN A 25 15.01 16.60 13.10
N VAL A 26 15.88 17.20 13.91
CA VAL A 26 16.95 18.11 13.45
C VAL A 26 17.93 17.33 12.56
N ALA A 27 18.43 16.19 13.05
CA ALA A 27 19.36 15.34 12.29
C ALA A 27 18.75 14.87 10.95
N MET A 28 17.45 14.56 10.94
CA MET A 28 16.74 14.22 9.70
C MET A 28 16.70 15.41 8.72
N ALA A 29 16.36 16.60 9.21
CA ALA A 29 16.26 17.79 8.36
C ALA A 29 17.62 18.17 7.76
N GLU A 30 18.70 18.06 8.54
CA GLU A 30 20.07 18.28 8.07
C GLU A 30 20.47 17.25 7.01
N ALA A 31 20.20 15.95 7.24
CA ALA A 31 20.52 14.89 6.27
C ALA A 31 19.72 15.02 4.97
N VAL A 32 18.47 15.48 5.03
CA VAL A 32 17.66 15.75 3.83
C VAL A 32 18.21 16.95 3.07
N ALA A 33 18.57 18.04 3.76
CA ALA A 33 19.18 19.21 3.13
C ALA A 33 20.52 18.86 2.45
N GLU A 34 21.40 18.11 3.13
CA GLU A 34 22.63 17.62 2.55
C GLU A 34 22.39 16.75 1.31
N ALA A 35 21.42 15.84 1.35
CA ALA A 35 21.08 15.01 0.20
C ALA A 35 20.67 15.83 -1.02
N ILE A 36 19.88 16.88 -0.79
CA ILE A 36 19.43 17.80 -1.84
C ILE A 36 20.60 18.62 -2.39
N ASP A 37 21.43 19.19 -1.52
CA ASP A 37 22.57 20.03 -1.92
C ASP A 37 23.66 19.23 -2.67
N ASP A 38 23.90 17.97 -2.27
CA ASP A 38 24.92 17.08 -2.85
C ASP A 38 24.39 16.23 -4.02
N ASN A 39 23.09 16.35 -4.38
CA ASN A 39 22.40 15.48 -5.33
C ASN A 39 22.67 13.98 -5.04
N SER A 40 22.47 13.58 -3.80
CA SER A 40 22.75 12.22 -3.31
C SER A 40 21.50 11.57 -2.72
N HIS A 41 21.61 10.31 -2.30
CA HIS A 41 20.48 9.57 -1.76
C HIS A 41 20.63 9.32 -0.26
N ARG A 42 19.51 9.28 0.46
CA ARG A 42 19.45 8.96 1.90
C ARG A 42 18.39 7.92 2.19
N LEU A 43 18.76 6.94 3.02
CA LEU A 43 17.84 6.02 3.67
C LEU A 43 17.75 6.43 5.14
N ILE A 44 16.63 7.01 5.55
CA ILE A 44 16.48 7.58 6.90
C ILE A 44 15.44 6.78 7.69
N GLN A 45 15.91 6.05 8.70
CA GLN A 45 15.01 5.46 9.67
C GLN A 45 14.66 6.50 10.73
N ALA A 46 13.37 6.79 10.86
CA ALA A 46 12.85 7.72 11.85
C ALA A 46 11.66 7.07 12.58
N GLY A 47 11.82 6.74 13.83
CA GLY A 47 10.79 6.10 14.64
C GLY A 47 9.51 6.93 14.75
N THR A 48 8.43 6.30 15.20
CA THR A 48 7.18 7.01 15.47
C THR A 48 7.41 8.16 16.44
N GLY A 49 6.68 9.25 16.27
CA GLY A 49 6.82 10.42 17.14
C GLY A 49 8.03 11.32 16.85
N THR A 50 8.95 10.99 15.96
CA THR A 50 10.12 11.83 15.63
C THR A 50 9.73 13.16 14.97
N GLY A 51 8.57 13.25 14.34
CA GLY A 51 8.15 14.41 13.56
C GLY A 51 8.70 14.37 12.13
N LYS A 52 8.73 13.18 11.52
CA LYS A 52 9.23 12.91 10.15
C LYS A 52 8.78 13.94 9.13
N SER A 53 7.48 14.27 9.10
CA SER A 53 6.90 15.17 8.09
C SER A 53 7.62 16.52 8.06
N LEU A 54 7.81 17.17 9.19
CA LEU A 54 8.55 18.44 9.26
C LEU A 54 10.03 18.25 8.95
N GLY A 55 10.64 17.13 9.38
CA GLY A 55 12.04 16.79 9.11
C GLY A 55 12.38 16.77 7.63
N TYR A 56 11.45 16.37 6.74
CA TYR A 56 11.69 16.42 5.30
C TYR A 56 10.99 17.59 4.59
N LEU A 57 9.85 18.09 5.08
CA LEU A 57 9.14 19.20 4.42
C LEU A 57 9.88 20.53 4.55
N VAL A 58 10.51 20.82 5.69
CA VAL A 58 11.22 22.09 5.90
C VAL A 58 12.38 22.26 4.92
N PRO A 59 13.34 21.31 4.80
CA PRO A 59 14.40 21.42 3.79
C PRO A 59 13.85 21.40 2.35
N ALA A 60 12.80 20.61 2.06
CA ALA A 60 12.15 20.58 0.75
C ALA A 60 11.57 21.94 0.34
N LEU A 61 10.89 22.64 1.26
CA LEU A 61 10.34 23.97 1.02
C LEU A 61 11.42 25.05 0.94
N ALA A 62 12.53 24.89 1.66
CA ALA A 62 13.65 25.84 1.68
C ALA A 62 14.56 25.73 0.45
N HIS A 63 14.55 24.58 -0.22
CA HIS A 63 15.41 24.32 -1.39
C HIS A 63 15.05 25.22 -2.57
N GLY A 64 13.76 25.37 -2.88
CA GLY A 64 13.25 26.29 -3.91
C GLY A 64 13.03 25.66 -5.29
N GLU A 65 13.45 24.41 -5.51
CA GLU A 65 13.12 23.61 -6.68
C GLU A 65 11.94 22.68 -6.40
N ARG A 66 11.42 22.02 -7.45
CA ARG A 66 10.26 21.16 -7.27
C ARG A 66 10.59 19.86 -6.56
N VAL A 67 9.78 19.54 -5.56
CA VAL A 67 9.86 18.30 -4.78
C VAL A 67 8.59 17.47 -4.96
N VAL A 68 8.77 16.18 -5.20
CA VAL A 68 7.67 15.21 -5.12
C VAL A 68 7.78 14.45 -3.81
N VAL A 69 6.67 14.38 -3.06
CA VAL A 69 6.55 13.59 -1.83
C VAL A 69 5.57 12.45 -2.09
N ALA A 70 6.06 11.22 -2.13
CA ALA A 70 5.25 10.02 -2.30
C ALA A 70 5.02 9.32 -0.97
N THR A 71 3.77 9.01 -0.63
CA THR A 71 3.40 8.33 0.61
C THR A 71 2.73 6.97 0.35
N ALA A 72 2.67 6.11 1.35
CA ALA A 72 2.07 4.78 1.20
C ALA A 72 0.55 4.81 1.11
N THR A 73 -0.13 5.75 1.78
CA THR A 73 -1.60 5.76 1.95
C THR A 73 -2.23 7.10 1.63
N LEU A 74 -3.50 7.06 1.21
CA LEU A 74 -4.30 8.27 0.98
C LEU A 74 -4.49 9.09 2.26
N ALA A 75 -4.59 8.45 3.43
CA ALA A 75 -4.70 9.13 4.72
C ALA A 75 -3.47 9.99 5.03
N LEU A 76 -2.26 9.48 4.75
CA LEU A 76 -1.02 10.24 4.91
C LEU A 76 -0.92 11.40 3.90
N GLN A 77 -1.35 11.19 2.65
CA GLN A 77 -1.44 12.28 1.66
C GLN A 77 -2.33 13.43 2.18
N ARG A 78 -3.52 13.07 2.66
CA ARG A 78 -4.49 14.03 3.20
C ARG A 78 -3.92 14.78 4.40
N GLN A 79 -3.30 14.07 5.34
CA GLN A 79 -2.63 14.68 6.49
C GLN A 79 -1.59 15.71 6.07
N LEU A 80 -0.73 15.37 5.09
CA LEU A 80 0.29 16.29 4.58
C LEU A 80 -0.33 17.53 3.95
N VAL A 81 -1.34 17.37 3.08
CA VAL A 81 -1.90 18.48 2.28
C VAL A 81 -2.87 19.35 3.09
N GLU A 82 -3.66 18.76 3.98
CA GLU A 82 -4.69 19.51 4.74
C GLU A 82 -4.17 20.08 6.06
N ARG A 83 -3.12 19.49 6.64
CA ARG A 83 -2.63 19.88 7.96
C ARG A 83 -1.18 20.33 7.98
N ASP A 84 -0.27 19.48 7.52
CA ASP A 84 1.17 19.67 7.75
C ASP A 84 1.74 20.76 6.81
N LEU A 85 1.49 20.69 5.51
CA LEU A 85 1.95 21.68 4.52
C LEU A 85 1.36 23.08 4.75
N PRO A 86 0.03 23.27 4.93
CA PRO A 86 -0.52 24.59 5.17
C PRO A 86 0.14 25.32 6.34
N ARG A 87 0.30 24.63 7.48
CA ARG A 87 0.92 25.19 8.68
C ARG A 87 2.40 25.48 8.49
N THR A 88 3.11 24.57 7.83
CA THR A 88 4.54 24.75 7.55
C THR A 88 4.78 25.90 6.59
N VAL A 89 4.02 26.00 5.50
CA VAL A 89 4.14 27.10 4.53
C VAL A 89 3.83 28.44 5.21
N GLU A 90 2.79 28.53 6.04
CA GLU A 90 2.43 29.76 6.75
C GLU A 90 3.54 30.19 7.72
N ALA A 91 4.18 29.25 8.40
CA ALA A 91 5.29 29.54 9.31
C ALA A 91 6.56 29.99 8.59
N LEU A 92 6.83 29.42 7.41
CA LEU A 92 8.10 29.63 6.70
C LEU A 92 8.05 30.77 5.68
N HIS A 93 6.88 31.06 5.06
CA HIS A 93 6.81 32.02 3.96
C HIS A 93 7.39 33.42 4.29
N PRO A 94 7.32 33.96 5.52
CA PRO A 94 7.95 35.24 5.83
C PRO A 94 9.47 35.26 5.71
N GLN A 95 10.09 34.06 5.80
CA GLN A 95 11.53 33.85 5.75
C GLN A 95 12.00 33.37 4.37
N LEU A 96 11.09 32.93 3.49
CA LEU A 96 11.38 32.46 2.15
C LEU A 96 11.23 33.58 1.12
N ARG A 97 11.87 33.45 -0.04
CA ARG A 97 11.80 34.47 -1.13
C ARG A 97 10.40 34.65 -1.70
N ARG A 98 9.60 33.58 -1.71
CA ARG A 98 8.20 33.56 -2.13
C ARG A 98 7.42 32.53 -1.31
N ARG A 99 6.11 32.65 -1.31
CA ARG A 99 5.24 31.67 -0.65
C ARG A 99 5.24 30.39 -1.49
N PRO A 100 5.70 29.25 -0.94
CA PRO A 100 5.66 27.96 -1.64
C PRO A 100 4.22 27.52 -1.92
N GLN A 101 4.01 26.91 -3.08
CA GLN A 101 2.74 26.30 -3.44
C GLN A 101 2.85 24.78 -3.36
N PHE A 102 1.76 24.15 -2.97
CA PHE A 102 1.69 22.71 -2.90
C PHE A 102 0.39 22.18 -3.51
N ALA A 103 0.42 20.95 -4.04
CA ALA A 103 -0.73 20.29 -4.60
C ALA A 103 -0.71 18.79 -4.31
N MET A 104 -1.91 18.20 -4.23
CA MET A 104 -2.08 16.75 -4.22
C MET A 104 -2.37 16.27 -5.64
N LEU A 105 -1.72 15.17 -6.03
CA LEU A 105 -1.96 14.49 -7.30
C LEU A 105 -2.20 13.01 -7.07
N LYS A 106 -3.35 12.53 -7.49
CA LYS A 106 -3.76 11.12 -7.45
C LYS A 106 -3.95 10.56 -8.85
N GLY A 107 -4.01 9.25 -8.99
CA GLY A 107 -4.40 8.59 -10.22
C GLY A 107 -5.81 8.99 -10.66
N ARG A 108 -6.09 9.00 -11.96
CA ARG A 108 -7.38 9.44 -12.54
C ARG A 108 -8.59 8.72 -11.94
N SER A 109 -8.45 7.45 -11.61
CA SER A 109 -9.52 6.65 -10.98
C SER A 109 -9.95 7.14 -9.59
N ASN A 110 -9.21 8.08 -8.99
CA ASN A 110 -9.60 8.72 -7.73
C ASN A 110 -10.44 9.98 -7.93
N TYR A 111 -10.66 10.41 -9.16
CA TYR A 111 -11.47 11.57 -9.47
C TYR A 111 -12.75 11.19 -10.20
N LEU A 112 -13.83 11.91 -9.92
CA LEU A 112 -15.08 11.83 -10.64
C LEU A 112 -14.85 12.20 -12.11
N CYS A 113 -15.40 11.41 -13.04
CA CYS A 113 -15.36 11.66 -14.46
C CYS A 113 -16.71 12.21 -14.92
N LEU A 114 -16.76 13.49 -15.23
CA LEU A 114 -17.98 14.16 -15.72
C LEU A 114 -18.51 13.53 -17.01
N HIS A 115 -17.64 13.08 -17.90
CA HIS A 115 -18.05 12.36 -19.11
C HIS A 115 -18.85 11.09 -18.77
N ARG A 116 -18.35 10.25 -17.85
CA ARG A 116 -19.08 9.05 -17.42
C ARG A 116 -20.36 9.36 -16.65
N LEU A 117 -20.37 10.44 -15.91
CA LEU A 117 -21.53 10.86 -15.12
C LEU A 117 -22.69 11.27 -16.02
N HIS A 118 -22.42 12.01 -17.11
CA HIS A 118 -23.43 12.58 -18.00
C HIS A 118 -23.81 11.67 -19.16
N GLU A 119 -22.82 11.02 -19.79
CA GLU A 119 -23.01 10.15 -20.96
C GLU A 119 -23.31 8.69 -20.57
N GLY A 120 -23.12 8.35 -19.29
CA GLY A 120 -23.32 6.99 -18.77
C GLY A 120 -22.15 6.06 -19.04
N VAL A 121 -22.23 4.87 -18.48
CA VAL A 121 -21.37 3.74 -18.82
C VAL A 121 -22.03 3.03 -19.98
N PRO A 122 -21.35 2.73 -21.11
CA PRO A 122 -21.89 1.82 -22.10
C PRO A 122 -22.32 0.54 -21.39
N GLN A 123 -23.61 0.20 -21.44
CA GLN A 123 -24.14 -0.97 -20.75
C GLN A 123 -23.53 -2.21 -21.38
N ASP A 124 -22.70 -2.92 -20.64
CA ASP A 124 -22.37 -4.31 -20.90
C ASP A 124 -23.66 -5.12 -20.60
N GLU A 125 -24.40 -5.50 -21.61
CA GLU A 125 -25.73 -6.12 -21.56
C GLU A 125 -25.72 -7.56 -21.03
N GLU A 126 -24.90 -7.90 -20.05
CA GLU A 126 -24.97 -9.17 -19.32
C GLU A 126 -24.02 -9.14 -18.11
N GLU A 127 -24.41 -8.44 -17.07
CA GLU A 127 -24.16 -8.91 -15.71
C GLU A 127 -25.09 -10.11 -15.50
N GLY A 128 -24.60 -11.21 -14.90
CA GLY A 128 -25.37 -12.45 -14.76
C GLY A 128 -26.77 -12.23 -14.16
N LEU A 129 -27.69 -13.15 -14.39
CA LEU A 129 -29.11 -13.05 -14.03
C LEU A 129 -29.36 -12.60 -12.56
N PHE A 130 -28.41 -12.84 -11.65
CA PHE A 130 -28.44 -12.38 -10.26
C PHE A 130 -27.94 -10.94 -10.05
N ASP A 131 -27.06 -10.43 -10.92
CA ASP A 131 -26.60 -9.04 -10.88
C ASP A 131 -27.60 -8.08 -11.53
N GLN A 132 -28.48 -8.55 -12.42
CA GLN A 132 -29.57 -7.75 -13.00
C GLN A 132 -30.63 -7.38 -11.95
N PHE A 133 -30.81 -8.15 -10.87
CA PHE A 133 -31.70 -7.78 -9.77
C PHE A 133 -31.11 -6.70 -8.83
N GLU A 134 -29.78 -6.49 -8.85
CA GLU A 134 -29.12 -5.34 -8.23
C GLU A 134 -28.89 -4.17 -9.21
N ALA A 135 -29.23 -4.33 -10.50
CA ALA A 135 -29.18 -3.26 -11.47
C ALA A 135 -30.06 -2.09 -10.99
N ALA A 136 -29.43 -1.00 -10.79
CA ALA A 136 -29.84 0.35 -10.48
C ALA A 136 -31.36 0.68 -10.51
N THR A 137 -32.17 -0.05 -9.75
CA THR A 137 -33.44 0.56 -9.33
C THR A 137 -33.09 1.65 -8.33
N PRO A 138 -33.79 2.83 -8.34
CA PRO A 138 -33.53 3.90 -7.37
C PRO A 138 -33.59 3.46 -5.90
N THR A 139 -34.15 2.28 -5.65
CA THR A 139 -34.32 1.65 -4.33
C THR A 139 -33.18 0.73 -3.94
N SER A 140 -32.32 0.27 -4.88
CA SER A 140 -31.15 -0.55 -4.58
C SER A 140 -30.04 0.28 -3.90
N LYS A 141 -29.14 -0.36 -3.14
CA LYS A 141 -27.99 0.32 -2.53
C LYS A 141 -27.12 1.00 -3.58
N LEU A 142 -26.87 0.31 -4.70
CA LEU A 142 -26.11 0.85 -5.83
C LEU A 142 -26.79 2.07 -6.45
N GLY A 143 -28.11 2.00 -6.69
CA GLY A 143 -28.88 3.12 -7.23
C GLY A 143 -28.88 4.34 -6.31
N LYS A 144 -28.97 4.14 -4.99
CA LYS A 144 -28.86 5.23 -4.00
C LYS A 144 -27.47 5.85 -4.00
N ASP A 145 -26.42 5.02 -4.09
CA ASP A 145 -25.03 5.49 -4.18
C ASP A 145 -24.82 6.33 -5.45
N LEU A 146 -25.35 5.91 -6.60
CA LEU A 146 -25.23 6.62 -7.88
C LEU A 146 -26.01 7.95 -7.88
N LEU A 147 -27.21 8.00 -7.33
CA LEU A 147 -27.98 9.25 -7.18
C LEU A 147 -27.20 10.23 -6.30
N ARG A 148 -26.67 9.76 -5.17
CA ARG A 148 -25.87 10.60 -4.27
C ARG A 148 -24.59 11.10 -4.92
N LEU A 149 -23.94 10.28 -5.75
CA LEU A 149 -22.75 10.70 -6.52
C LEU A 149 -23.09 11.80 -7.52
N ARG A 150 -24.29 11.75 -8.11
CA ARG A 150 -24.77 12.77 -9.04
C ARG A 150 -24.99 14.10 -8.33
N ASP A 151 -25.69 14.06 -7.19
CA ASP A 151 -25.92 15.28 -6.37
C ASP A 151 -24.59 15.88 -5.88
N TRP A 152 -23.66 15.02 -5.43
CA TRP A 152 -22.34 15.45 -4.98
C TRP A 152 -21.47 16.03 -6.11
N ALA A 153 -21.66 15.62 -7.34
CA ALA A 153 -20.92 16.13 -8.48
C ALA A 153 -21.14 17.64 -8.71
N ASP A 154 -22.35 18.13 -8.38
CA ASP A 154 -22.70 19.55 -8.49
C ASP A 154 -22.14 20.39 -7.32
N GLU A 155 -21.75 19.75 -6.20
CA GLU A 155 -21.28 20.41 -4.98
C GLU A 155 -19.75 20.39 -4.84
N THR A 156 -19.08 19.38 -5.42
CA THR A 156 -17.66 19.17 -5.22
C THR A 156 -16.80 20.13 -6.02
N GLU A 157 -15.79 20.72 -5.38
CA GLU A 157 -14.76 21.54 -6.05
C GLU A 157 -13.59 20.72 -6.58
N THR A 158 -13.37 19.52 -6.02
CA THR A 158 -12.19 18.71 -6.28
C THR A 158 -12.48 17.47 -7.13
N GLY A 159 -13.71 16.95 -7.04
CA GLY A 159 -14.10 15.66 -7.58
C GLY A 159 -13.32 14.47 -6.98
N ASP A 160 -12.57 14.68 -5.90
CA ASP A 160 -11.76 13.66 -5.25
C ASP A 160 -12.64 12.71 -4.43
N ARG A 161 -12.54 11.41 -4.68
CA ARG A 161 -13.30 10.37 -3.99
C ARG A 161 -13.24 10.47 -2.47
N ASP A 162 -12.10 10.88 -1.92
CA ASP A 162 -11.90 10.93 -0.48
C ASP A 162 -12.63 12.09 0.19
N ASP A 163 -13.09 13.09 -0.58
CA ASP A 163 -13.92 14.20 -0.07
C ASP A 163 -15.40 13.80 0.08
N LEU A 164 -15.78 12.66 -0.51
CA LEU A 164 -17.14 12.14 -0.42
C LEU A 164 -17.39 11.48 0.95
N THR A 165 -18.15 12.13 1.81
CA THR A 165 -18.49 11.62 3.15
C THR A 165 -20.02 11.54 3.35
N PRO A 166 -20.53 10.36 3.75
CA PRO A 166 -19.91 9.04 3.82
C PRO A 166 -19.51 8.51 2.43
N GLY A 167 -18.51 7.62 2.35
CA GLY A 167 -18.05 7.03 1.08
C GLY A 167 -19.13 6.17 0.40
N VAL A 168 -18.87 5.80 -0.85
CA VAL A 168 -19.72 4.85 -1.62
C VAL A 168 -18.95 3.55 -1.88
N SER A 169 -19.67 2.52 -2.33
CA SER A 169 -19.07 1.24 -2.71
C SER A 169 -18.11 1.40 -3.90
N ASP A 170 -17.07 0.55 -3.98
CA ASP A 170 -16.15 0.52 -5.13
C ASP A 170 -16.89 0.27 -6.45
N LYS A 171 -17.96 -0.55 -6.41
CA LYS A 171 -18.82 -0.82 -7.57
C LYS A 171 -19.53 0.45 -8.06
N ALA A 172 -20.02 1.29 -7.16
CA ALA A 172 -20.64 2.57 -7.53
C ALA A 172 -19.60 3.56 -8.07
N TRP A 173 -18.44 3.66 -7.40
CA TRP A 173 -17.37 4.57 -7.81
C TRP A 173 -16.81 4.22 -9.19
N SER A 174 -16.60 2.94 -9.49
CA SER A 174 -16.09 2.48 -10.79
C SER A 174 -16.98 2.85 -11.98
N GLN A 175 -18.26 3.12 -11.77
CA GLN A 175 -19.16 3.56 -12.84
C GLN A 175 -18.97 5.01 -13.24
N ILE A 176 -18.46 5.85 -12.35
CA ILE A 176 -18.26 7.29 -12.58
C ILE A 176 -16.81 7.72 -12.62
N SER A 177 -15.88 6.79 -12.56
CA SER A 177 -14.44 7.05 -12.66
C SER A 177 -13.83 6.36 -13.88
N VAL A 178 -12.64 6.80 -14.31
CA VAL A 178 -11.91 6.22 -15.44
C VAL A 178 -10.43 6.00 -15.09
N SER A 179 -9.83 4.98 -15.68
CA SER A 179 -8.39 4.81 -15.67
C SER A 179 -7.70 5.76 -16.67
N SER A 180 -6.38 5.92 -16.55
CA SER A 180 -5.60 6.71 -17.52
C SER A 180 -5.75 6.18 -18.95
N ARG A 181 -5.85 4.86 -19.11
CA ARG A 181 -5.98 4.19 -20.42
C ARG A 181 -7.34 4.42 -21.06
N GLU A 182 -8.41 4.52 -20.29
CA GLU A 182 -9.78 4.73 -20.75
C GLU A 182 -10.11 6.21 -20.98
N CYS A 183 -9.36 7.14 -20.39
CA CYS A 183 -9.62 8.57 -20.47
C CYS A 183 -9.34 9.13 -21.86
N LEU A 184 -10.26 9.93 -22.40
CA LEU A 184 -10.10 10.60 -23.70
C LEU A 184 -8.97 11.65 -23.72
N GLY A 185 -8.61 12.19 -22.54
CA GLY A 185 -7.70 13.31 -22.38
C GLY A 185 -8.40 14.66 -22.59
N ALA A 186 -7.80 15.73 -22.05
CA ALA A 186 -8.40 17.06 -22.00
C ALA A 186 -8.84 17.61 -23.36
N THR A 187 -8.07 17.35 -24.43
CA THR A 187 -8.32 17.91 -25.76
C THR A 187 -9.46 17.26 -26.54
N LYS A 188 -9.81 15.99 -26.21
CA LYS A 188 -10.84 15.23 -26.90
C LYS A 188 -12.12 15.05 -26.10
N CYS A 189 -12.07 15.27 -24.80
CA CYS A 189 -13.21 15.14 -23.91
C CYS A 189 -14.06 16.39 -23.93
N ALA A 190 -15.39 16.26 -24.13
CA ALA A 190 -16.30 17.40 -24.07
C ALA A 190 -16.24 18.16 -22.74
N TYR A 191 -15.93 17.45 -21.66
CA TYR A 191 -15.79 17.98 -20.30
C TYR A 191 -14.33 18.27 -19.91
N GLY A 192 -13.42 18.38 -20.90
CA GLY A 192 -11.98 18.54 -20.63
C GLY A 192 -11.62 19.79 -19.86
N ALA A 193 -12.32 20.89 -20.11
CA ALA A 193 -12.11 22.17 -19.42
C ALA A 193 -12.57 22.14 -17.94
N GLU A 194 -13.57 21.34 -17.62
CA GLU A 194 -14.15 21.21 -16.27
C GLU A 194 -13.64 19.97 -15.53
N CYS A 195 -12.70 19.22 -16.14
CA CYS A 195 -12.23 17.94 -15.65
C CYS A 195 -11.43 18.08 -14.34
N PHE A 196 -11.91 17.49 -13.26
CA PHE A 196 -11.27 17.50 -11.94
C PHE A 196 -9.84 16.92 -11.99
N ALA A 197 -9.63 15.82 -12.69
CA ALA A 197 -8.32 15.20 -12.81
C ALA A 197 -7.32 16.09 -13.60
N GLU A 198 -7.76 16.80 -14.65
CA GLU A 198 -6.92 17.75 -15.36
C GLU A 198 -6.64 18.99 -14.50
N ALA A 199 -7.63 19.51 -13.81
CA ALA A 199 -7.45 20.64 -12.88
C ALA A 199 -6.43 20.29 -11.77
N ALA A 200 -6.47 19.07 -11.24
CA ALA A 200 -5.46 18.60 -10.27
C ALA A 200 -4.06 18.52 -10.89
N ARG A 201 -3.92 18.07 -12.14
CA ARG A 201 -2.64 18.02 -12.85
C ARG A 201 -2.08 19.42 -13.14
N GLU A 202 -2.93 20.37 -13.55
CA GLU A 202 -2.48 21.76 -13.77
C GLU A 202 -2.03 22.40 -12.45
N ARG A 203 -2.75 22.18 -11.35
CA ARG A 203 -2.27 22.63 -10.00
C ARG A 203 -0.91 22.01 -9.65
N ALA A 204 -0.73 20.70 -9.90
CA ALA A 204 0.54 20.02 -9.64
C ALA A 204 1.70 20.56 -10.49
N LYS A 205 1.47 20.96 -11.74
CA LYS A 205 2.49 21.58 -12.60
C LYS A 205 2.97 22.95 -12.07
N LEU A 206 2.15 23.66 -11.33
CA LEU A 206 2.48 24.97 -10.77
C LEU A 206 3.03 24.88 -9.34
N ALA A 207 2.88 23.74 -8.68
CA ALA A 207 3.29 23.53 -7.30
C ALA A 207 4.80 23.36 -7.14
N ASP A 208 5.33 23.82 -6.00
CA ASP A 208 6.69 23.58 -5.54
C ASP A 208 6.82 22.19 -4.87
N VAL A 209 5.76 21.81 -4.13
CA VAL A 209 5.67 20.48 -3.51
C VAL A 209 4.45 19.76 -4.03
N VAL A 210 4.67 18.60 -4.65
CA VAL A 210 3.59 17.73 -5.14
C VAL A 210 3.51 16.50 -4.25
N VAL A 211 2.38 16.31 -3.58
CA VAL A 211 2.13 15.12 -2.76
C VAL A 211 1.39 14.08 -3.58
N THR A 212 1.91 12.86 -3.61
CA THR A 212 1.36 11.73 -4.34
C THR A 212 1.43 10.44 -3.52
N ASN A 213 1.05 9.30 -4.11
CA ASN A 213 1.22 7.99 -3.49
C ASN A 213 2.19 7.10 -4.27
N HIS A 214 2.66 6.03 -3.61
CA HIS A 214 3.59 5.08 -4.22
C HIS A 214 3.02 4.42 -5.49
N ALA A 215 1.70 4.24 -5.59
CA ALA A 215 1.09 3.63 -6.79
C ALA A 215 1.21 4.57 -8.00
N LEU A 216 0.96 5.88 -7.83
CA LEU A 216 1.13 6.84 -8.93
C LEU A 216 2.59 7.03 -9.30
N LEU A 217 3.50 7.03 -8.30
CA LEU A 217 4.95 7.03 -8.53
C LEU A 217 5.38 5.79 -9.34
N ALA A 218 4.84 4.62 -9.02
CA ALA A 218 5.11 3.38 -9.76
C ALA A 218 4.58 3.44 -11.20
N ILE A 219 3.38 3.97 -11.42
CA ILE A 219 2.79 4.16 -12.76
C ILE A 219 3.67 5.12 -13.58
N ASP A 220 4.11 6.23 -13.00
CA ASP A 220 5.00 7.20 -13.65
C ASP A 220 6.33 6.54 -14.08
N ALA A 221 6.89 5.69 -13.24
CA ALA A 221 8.12 4.95 -13.53
C ALA A 221 7.94 3.88 -14.64
N ILE A 222 6.77 3.23 -14.73
CA ILE A 222 6.52 2.08 -15.62
C ILE A 222 5.96 2.52 -16.98
N GLU A 223 5.01 3.46 -17.01
CA GLU A 223 4.25 3.77 -18.24
C GLU A 223 5.02 4.61 -19.27
N GLY A 224 6.22 5.10 -18.97
CA GLY A 224 7.09 5.81 -19.90
C GLY A 224 6.58 7.19 -20.36
N ALA A 225 5.35 7.57 -20.00
CA ALA A 225 4.80 8.90 -20.20
C ALA A 225 4.67 9.60 -18.84
N PRO A 226 5.34 10.74 -18.60
CA PRO A 226 5.39 11.37 -17.31
C PRO A 226 3.99 11.79 -16.83
N VAL A 227 3.57 11.21 -15.73
CA VAL A 227 2.33 11.56 -15.03
C VAL A 227 2.60 12.64 -14.00
N LEU A 228 3.74 12.53 -13.32
CA LEU A 228 4.25 13.52 -12.37
C LEU A 228 4.96 14.66 -13.11
N PRO A 229 4.89 15.90 -12.62
CA PRO A 229 5.69 16.98 -13.17
C PRO A 229 7.18 16.72 -12.92
N GLN A 230 8.04 17.25 -13.79
CA GLN A 230 9.48 17.16 -13.62
C GLN A 230 9.89 17.72 -12.25
N HIS A 231 10.77 17.03 -11.55
CA HIS A 231 11.20 17.34 -10.18
C HIS A 231 12.65 16.94 -9.93
N GLU A 232 13.31 17.73 -9.11
CA GLU A 232 14.73 17.55 -8.74
C GLU A 232 14.90 16.67 -7.50
N VAL A 233 13.86 16.60 -6.67
CA VAL A 233 13.90 15.88 -5.40
C VAL A 233 12.68 14.97 -5.27
N LEU A 234 12.95 13.72 -4.91
CA LEU A 234 11.92 12.73 -4.59
C LEU A 234 12.05 12.32 -3.10
N ILE A 235 10.99 12.51 -2.34
CA ILE A 235 10.90 12.03 -0.97
C ILE A 235 9.86 10.90 -0.93
N VAL A 236 10.25 9.72 -0.48
CA VAL A 236 9.38 8.56 -0.32
C VAL A 236 9.17 8.31 1.16
N ASP A 237 8.01 8.67 1.67
CA ASP A 237 7.61 8.39 3.05
C ASP A 237 6.95 7.01 3.13
N GLU A 238 7.18 6.30 4.22
CA GLU A 238 6.87 4.88 4.40
C GLU A 238 7.47 4.00 3.28
N ALA A 239 8.73 4.25 2.96
CA ALA A 239 9.45 3.66 1.83
C ALA A 239 9.55 2.11 1.88
N HIS A 240 9.33 1.50 3.04
CA HIS A 240 9.24 0.04 3.19
C HIS A 240 8.10 -0.59 2.37
N GLU A 241 7.07 0.19 2.00
CA GLU A 241 5.95 -0.25 1.15
C GLU A 241 6.26 -0.15 -0.36
N LEU A 242 7.29 0.62 -0.76
CA LEU A 242 7.52 0.98 -2.15
C LEU A 242 7.67 -0.24 -3.06
N VAL A 243 8.52 -1.20 -2.67
CA VAL A 243 8.77 -2.42 -3.48
C VAL A 243 7.49 -3.22 -3.71
N SER A 244 6.67 -3.37 -2.67
CA SER A 244 5.38 -4.06 -2.76
C SER A 244 4.41 -3.33 -3.69
N ARG A 245 4.32 -2.01 -3.60
CA ARG A 245 3.45 -1.19 -4.45
C ARG A 245 3.89 -1.20 -5.91
N VAL A 246 5.18 -1.08 -6.17
CA VAL A 246 5.73 -1.15 -7.54
C VAL A 246 5.51 -2.54 -8.13
N THR A 247 5.74 -3.60 -7.35
CA THR A 247 5.44 -4.98 -7.79
C THR A 247 3.95 -5.13 -8.13
N GLY A 248 3.04 -4.61 -7.30
CA GLY A 248 1.60 -4.65 -7.55
C GLY A 248 1.19 -3.95 -8.85
N VAL A 249 1.74 -2.77 -9.13
CA VAL A 249 1.48 -2.03 -10.39
C VAL A 249 2.05 -2.76 -11.60
N ALA A 250 3.22 -3.38 -11.45
CA ALA A 250 3.88 -4.16 -12.52
C ALA A 250 3.28 -5.56 -12.72
N THR A 251 2.30 -5.98 -11.89
CA THR A 251 1.63 -7.27 -12.01
C THR A 251 0.52 -7.20 -13.05
N GLY A 252 0.63 -8.04 -14.08
CA GLY A 252 -0.45 -8.28 -15.04
C GLY A 252 -1.39 -9.38 -14.57
N GLU A 253 -2.67 -9.26 -14.87
CA GLU A 253 -3.66 -10.28 -14.56
C GLU A 253 -4.64 -10.48 -15.70
N LEU A 254 -5.08 -11.74 -15.88
CA LEU A 254 -6.15 -12.13 -16.79
C LEU A 254 -7.15 -13.03 -16.06
N THR A 255 -8.43 -12.67 -16.17
CA THR A 255 -9.56 -13.52 -15.79
C THR A 255 -10.45 -13.77 -16.99
N PRO A 256 -11.18 -14.89 -17.06
CA PRO A 256 -12.18 -15.10 -18.10
C PRO A 256 -13.17 -13.94 -18.23
N GLY A 257 -13.62 -13.38 -17.11
CA GLY A 257 -14.54 -12.24 -17.11
C GLY A 257 -13.93 -10.96 -17.70
N GLN A 258 -12.63 -10.68 -17.51
CA GLN A 258 -11.95 -9.55 -18.16
C GLN A 258 -11.84 -9.75 -19.67
N VAL A 259 -11.47 -10.96 -20.11
CA VAL A 259 -11.35 -11.30 -21.53
C VAL A 259 -12.71 -11.20 -22.22
N ASN A 260 -13.76 -11.78 -21.65
CA ASN A 260 -15.13 -11.72 -22.17
C ASN A 260 -15.64 -10.27 -22.30
N ARG A 261 -15.36 -9.41 -21.31
CA ARG A 261 -15.71 -7.96 -21.44
C ARG A 261 -14.96 -7.28 -22.59
N ALA A 262 -13.67 -7.59 -22.77
CA ALA A 262 -12.90 -7.05 -23.90
C ALA A 262 -13.48 -7.48 -25.25
N VAL A 263 -13.88 -8.77 -25.37
CA VAL A 263 -14.56 -9.30 -26.56
C VAL A 263 -15.86 -8.55 -26.86
N LYS A 264 -16.76 -8.44 -25.86
CA LYS A 264 -18.07 -7.76 -26.01
C LYS A 264 -17.91 -6.30 -26.45
N ARG A 265 -16.95 -5.58 -25.86
CA ARG A 265 -16.67 -4.18 -26.22
C ARG A 265 -16.12 -4.05 -27.64
N ALA A 266 -15.24 -4.96 -28.04
CA ALA A 266 -14.62 -4.95 -29.35
C ALA A 266 -15.57 -5.37 -30.48
N ALA A 267 -16.48 -6.30 -30.25
CA ALA A 267 -17.34 -6.90 -31.26
C ALA A 267 -18.18 -5.89 -32.04
N LYS A 268 -18.57 -4.77 -31.41
CA LYS A 268 -19.35 -3.70 -32.05
C LYS A 268 -18.49 -2.76 -32.93
N LEU A 269 -17.16 -2.88 -32.90
CA LEU A 269 -16.22 -1.93 -33.50
C LEU A 269 -15.37 -2.53 -34.63
N VAL A 270 -15.47 -3.84 -34.86
CA VAL A 270 -14.68 -4.58 -35.86
C VAL A 270 -15.58 -5.50 -36.69
N ASP A 271 -15.04 -5.99 -37.81
CA ASP A 271 -15.74 -6.96 -38.66
C ASP A 271 -16.03 -8.26 -37.89
N GLU A 272 -17.18 -8.89 -38.20
CA GLU A 272 -17.66 -10.13 -37.57
C GLU A 272 -16.58 -11.22 -37.53
N LYS A 273 -15.82 -11.43 -38.59
CA LYS A 273 -14.72 -12.41 -38.64
C LYS A 273 -13.62 -12.15 -37.60
N ILE A 274 -13.31 -10.88 -37.33
CA ILE A 274 -12.30 -10.49 -36.34
C ILE A 274 -12.87 -10.65 -34.93
N ALA A 275 -14.13 -10.29 -34.75
CA ALA A 275 -14.85 -10.48 -33.49
C ALA A 275 -14.95 -11.97 -33.12
N ASP A 276 -15.36 -12.85 -34.04
CA ASP A 276 -15.49 -14.28 -33.85
C ASP A 276 -14.16 -14.95 -33.51
N ALA A 277 -13.05 -14.50 -34.11
CA ALA A 277 -11.73 -15.01 -33.77
C ALA A 277 -11.34 -14.72 -32.31
N LEU A 278 -11.62 -13.49 -31.81
CA LEU A 278 -11.35 -13.14 -30.43
C LEU A 278 -12.32 -13.86 -29.46
N GLN A 279 -13.59 -14.03 -29.86
CA GLN A 279 -14.57 -14.81 -29.09
C GLN A 279 -14.09 -16.27 -28.92
N THR A 280 -13.70 -16.93 -30.00
CA THR A 280 -13.19 -18.31 -29.98
C THR A 280 -11.94 -18.46 -29.11
N ALA A 281 -11.03 -17.47 -29.15
CA ALA A 281 -9.85 -17.44 -28.29
C ALA A 281 -10.23 -17.27 -26.83
N SER A 282 -11.23 -16.43 -26.53
CA SER A 282 -11.77 -16.23 -25.17
C SER A 282 -12.36 -17.53 -24.60
N GLU A 283 -13.19 -18.23 -25.37
CA GLU A 283 -13.80 -19.50 -24.96
C GLU A 283 -12.74 -20.61 -24.73
N THR A 284 -11.67 -20.60 -25.51
CA THR A 284 -10.56 -21.51 -25.33
C THR A 284 -9.81 -21.22 -24.03
N PHE A 285 -9.53 -19.94 -23.76
CA PHE A 285 -8.91 -19.49 -22.52
C PHE A 285 -9.78 -19.83 -21.29
N GLU A 286 -11.08 -19.58 -21.35
CA GLU A 286 -12.02 -19.86 -20.26
C GLU A 286 -12.01 -21.35 -19.89
N ARG A 287 -12.05 -22.26 -20.87
CA ARG A 287 -11.97 -23.72 -20.63
C ARG A 287 -10.68 -24.15 -19.94
N VAL A 288 -9.54 -23.55 -20.29
CA VAL A 288 -8.26 -23.82 -19.62
C VAL A 288 -8.30 -23.30 -18.17
N MET A 289 -8.86 -22.10 -17.97
CA MET A 289 -8.95 -21.49 -16.63
C MET A 289 -9.90 -22.23 -15.68
N GLU A 290 -10.94 -22.90 -16.18
CA GLU A 290 -11.85 -23.72 -15.36
C GLU A 290 -11.11 -24.86 -14.67
N LEU A 291 -10.14 -25.47 -15.35
CA LEU A 291 -9.33 -26.59 -14.87
C LEU A 291 -8.09 -26.14 -14.07
N ALA A 292 -7.79 -24.85 -14.02
CA ALA A 292 -6.59 -24.31 -13.40
C ALA A 292 -6.57 -24.59 -11.89
N LEU A 293 -5.47 -25.12 -11.39
CA LEU A 293 -5.21 -25.30 -9.96
C LEU A 293 -4.33 -24.16 -9.44
N PRO A 294 -4.62 -23.63 -8.25
CA PRO A 294 -3.81 -22.56 -7.65
C PRO A 294 -2.34 -23.00 -7.50
N GLY A 295 -1.42 -22.08 -7.79
CA GLY A 295 0.00 -22.31 -7.61
C GLY A 295 0.86 -21.71 -8.72
N ARG A 296 2.16 -21.69 -8.48
CA ARG A 296 3.16 -21.20 -9.42
C ARG A 296 3.28 -22.15 -10.62
N LEU A 297 3.41 -21.57 -11.80
CA LEU A 297 3.75 -22.27 -13.03
C LEU A 297 5.27 -22.17 -13.24
N GLU A 298 5.99 -23.30 -13.12
CA GLU A 298 7.42 -23.34 -13.46
C GLU A 298 7.63 -23.38 -14.97
N GLU A 299 6.71 -24.03 -15.66
CA GLU A 299 6.59 -24.05 -17.11
C GLU A 299 5.14 -23.74 -17.49
N ILE A 300 4.93 -23.05 -18.59
CA ILE A 300 3.59 -22.77 -19.10
C ILE A 300 3.02 -24.04 -19.72
N PRO A 301 1.91 -24.60 -19.19
CA PRO A 301 1.25 -25.76 -19.78
C PRO A 301 0.93 -25.53 -21.26
N GLU A 302 1.02 -26.59 -22.09
CA GLU A 302 0.87 -26.48 -23.55
C GLU A 302 -0.50 -25.91 -23.95
N ASP A 303 -1.57 -26.35 -23.30
CA ASP A 303 -2.94 -25.87 -23.49
C ASP A 303 -3.11 -24.39 -23.13
N LEU A 304 -2.50 -23.96 -22.03
CA LEU A 304 -2.47 -22.53 -21.65
C LEU A 304 -1.66 -21.71 -22.65
N GLY A 305 -0.49 -22.20 -23.05
CA GLY A 305 0.36 -21.54 -24.06
C GLY A 305 -0.39 -21.32 -25.36
N TYR A 306 -1.13 -22.31 -25.82
CA TYR A 306 -1.95 -22.24 -27.02
C TYR A 306 -3.10 -21.21 -26.89
N ALA A 307 -3.80 -21.22 -25.76
CA ALA A 307 -4.88 -20.29 -25.48
C ALA A 307 -4.37 -18.84 -25.42
N LEU A 308 -3.22 -18.59 -24.78
CA LEU A 308 -2.61 -17.27 -24.68
C LEU A 308 -2.09 -16.76 -26.04
N MET A 309 -1.46 -17.61 -26.86
CA MET A 309 -1.05 -17.23 -28.22
C MET A 309 -2.25 -16.86 -29.08
N SER A 310 -3.34 -17.63 -28.99
CA SER A 310 -4.59 -17.33 -29.72
C SER A 310 -5.20 -16.01 -29.25
N LEU A 311 -5.25 -15.74 -27.94
CA LEU A 311 -5.71 -14.47 -27.39
C LEU A 311 -4.85 -13.30 -27.85
N ARG A 312 -3.53 -13.42 -27.75
CA ARG A 312 -2.57 -12.38 -28.17
C ARG A 312 -2.78 -12.00 -29.62
N ASP A 313 -2.82 -13.00 -30.51
CA ASP A 313 -2.87 -12.76 -31.96
C ASP A 313 -4.26 -12.20 -32.38
N SER A 314 -5.34 -12.72 -31.81
CA SER A 314 -6.70 -12.20 -32.04
C SER A 314 -6.87 -10.78 -31.48
N ALA A 315 -6.36 -10.52 -30.28
CA ALA A 315 -6.37 -9.18 -29.70
C ALA A 315 -5.56 -8.17 -30.54
N ARG A 316 -4.39 -8.56 -31.05
CA ARG A 316 -3.58 -7.73 -31.96
C ARG A 316 -4.35 -7.36 -33.24
N ASN A 317 -5.10 -8.31 -33.82
CA ASN A 317 -5.92 -8.07 -35.00
C ASN A 317 -7.03 -7.06 -34.70
N VAL A 318 -7.68 -7.17 -33.55
CA VAL A 318 -8.70 -6.19 -33.10
C VAL A 318 -8.09 -4.81 -32.89
N ILE A 319 -6.95 -4.70 -32.20
CA ILE A 319 -6.23 -3.43 -32.00
C ILE A 319 -5.92 -2.76 -33.35
N SER A 320 -5.43 -3.53 -34.31
CA SER A 320 -5.11 -3.05 -35.65
C SER A 320 -6.35 -2.58 -36.41
N ALA A 321 -7.47 -3.32 -36.31
CA ALA A 321 -8.73 -2.98 -36.98
C ALA A 321 -9.35 -1.70 -36.40
N ILE A 322 -9.38 -1.57 -35.06
CA ILE A 322 -9.86 -0.36 -34.38
C ILE A 322 -8.96 0.84 -34.70
N GLY A 323 -7.63 0.65 -34.79
CA GLY A 323 -6.68 1.70 -35.14
C GLY A 323 -6.82 2.22 -36.58
N ALA A 324 -7.16 1.34 -37.51
CA ALA A 324 -7.32 1.69 -38.93
C ALA A 324 -8.57 2.55 -39.24
N THR A 325 -9.60 2.48 -38.41
CA THR A 325 -10.88 3.21 -38.55
C THR A 325 -10.85 4.66 -38.05
N ARG A 326 -9.69 5.29 -37.98
CA ARG A 326 -9.43 6.57 -37.28
C ARG A 326 -10.02 7.82 -37.95
N ASP A 327 -10.79 7.70 -39.03
CA ASP A 327 -11.33 8.83 -39.81
C ASP A 327 -12.83 9.04 -39.56
N LYS A 328 -13.17 10.22 -38.96
CA LYS A 328 -14.50 10.85 -38.88
C LYS A 328 -15.50 10.32 -37.85
N SER A 329 -15.19 10.26 -36.57
CA SER A 329 -16.23 9.95 -35.57
C SER A 329 -16.58 11.13 -34.65
N VAL A 330 -17.85 11.13 -34.21
CA VAL A 330 -18.42 11.98 -33.18
C VAL A 330 -17.80 11.64 -31.83
N HIS A 331 -17.69 12.60 -30.90
CA HIS A 331 -17.01 12.45 -29.59
C HIS A 331 -17.41 11.22 -28.78
N ASP A 332 -18.66 10.77 -28.88
CA ASP A 332 -19.17 9.60 -28.11
C ASP A 332 -18.62 8.27 -28.65
N GLU A 333 -18.49 8.12 -29.96
CA GLU A 333 -17.87 6.94 -30.57
C GLU A 333 -16.39 6.81 -30.20
N ASP A 334 -15.70 7.93 -29.95
CA ASP A 334 -14.30 7.94 -29.52
C ASP A 334 -14.14 7.38 -28.10
N ALA A 335 -15.09 7.59 -27.19
CA ALA A 335 -15.04 7.07 -25.83
C ALA A 335 -15.23 5.55 -25.79
N VAL A 336 -16.26 5.04 -26.48
CA VAL A 336 -16.52 3.59 -26.60
C VAL A 336 -15.32 2.89 -27.24
N ARG A 337 -14.79 3.45 -28.32
CA ARG A 337 -13.60 2.93 -29.00
C ARG A 337 -12.39 2.87 -28.08
N LYS A 338 -12.12 3.93 -27.33
CA LYS A 338 -10.96 3.98 -26.43
C LYS A 338 -11.06 3.00 -25.28
N GLN A 339 -12.26 2.82 -24.73
CA GLN A 339 -12.51 1.82 -23.68
C GLN A 339 -12.34 0.39 -24.20
N ALA A 340 -12.86 0.10 -25.41
CA ALA A 340 -12.67 -1.20 -26.04
C ALA A 340 -11.19 -1.47 -26.33
N LEU A 341 -10.49 -0.47 -26.87
CA LEU A 341 -9.07 -0.56 -27.17
C LEU A 341 -8.26 -0.83 -25.88
N ALA A 342 -8.48 -0.07 -24.81
CA ALA A 342 -7.79 -0.25 -23.55
C ALA A 342 -8.02 -1.66 -22.94
N ALA A 343 -9.24 -2.19 -23.06
CA ALA A 343 -9.55 -3.55 -22.60
C ALA A 343 -8.82 -4.62 -23.40
N VAL A 344 -8.80 -4.49 -24.75
CA VAL A 344 -8.13 -5.46 -25.63
C VAL A 344 -6.61 -5.32 -25.54
N GLU A 345 -6.06 -4.11 -25.42
CA GLU A 345 -4.63 -3.88 -25.19
C GLU A 345 -4.14 -4.51 -23.89
N ASN A 346 -4.95 -4.48 -22.83
CA ASN A 346 -4.59 -5.16 -21.58
C ASN A 346 -4.53 -6.69 -21.76
N VAL A 347 -5.51 -7.27 -22.43
CA VAL A 347 -5.51 -8.71 -22.76
C VAL A 347 -4.29 -9.08 -23.60
N HIS A 348 -4.02 -8.30 -24.65
CA HIS A 348 -2.86 -8.51 -25.52
C HIS A 348 -1.54 -8.44 -24.74
N ALA A 349 -1.33 -7.37 -23.95
CA ALA A 349 -0.08 -7.12 -23.24
C ALA A 349 0.25 -8.22 -22.23
N VAL A 350 -0.76 -8.69 -21.46
CA VAL A 350 -0.54 -9.76 -20.48
C VAL A 350 -0.31 -11.10 -21.18
N ALA A 351 -1.09 -11.42 -22.23
CA ALA A 351 -0.90 -12.65 -22.99
C ALA A 351 0.47 -12.65 -23.69
N GLU A 352 0.88 -11.53 -24.29
CA GLU A 352 2.20 -11.38 -24.94
C GLU A 352 3.34 -11.53 -23.93
N ARG A 353 3.25 -10.90 -22.76
CA ARG A 353 4.26 -11.00 -21.70
C ARG A 353 4.49 -12.45 -21.25
N ILE A 354 3.40 -13.20 -21.05
CA ILE A 354 3.49 -14.60 -20.62
C ILE A 354 4.01 -15.50 -21.76
N THR A 355 3.53 -15.31 -23.00
CA THR A 355 3.94 -16.13 -24.15
C THR A 355 5.37 -15.87 -24.59
N ASN A 356 5.89 -14.65 -24.43
CA ASN A 356 7.29 -14.34 -24.74
C ASN A 356 8.25 -15.02 -23.75
N GLY A 357 7.78 -15.32 -22.55
CA GLY A 357 8.56 -15.95 -21.48
C GLY A 357 9.74 -15.08 -21.03
N SER A 358 9.88 -14.91 -19.74
CA SER A 358 11.05 -14.23 -19.17
C SER A 358 11.43 -14.94 -17.87
N GLU A 359 12.72 -15.23 -17.69
CA GLU A 359 13.24 -15.73 -16.41
C GLU A 359 13.07 -14.75 -15.25
N TYR A 360 12.80 -13.47 -15.58
CA TYR A 360 12.53 -12.40 -14.60
C TYR A 360 11.06 -12.26 -14.27
N ASP A 361 10.18 -13.08 -14.82
CA ASP A 361 8.75 -13.09 -14.53
C ASP A 361 8.32 -14.35 -13.78
N VAL A 362 7.40 -14.17 -12.86
CA VAL A 362 6.74 -15.26 -12.14
C VAL A 362 5.30 -15.34 -12.60
N VAL A 363 4.88 -16.50 -13.07
CA VAL A 363 3.51 -16.78 -13.52
C VAL A 363 2.84 -17.74 -12.56
N TRP A 364 1.58 -17.48 -12.21
CA TRP A 364 0.83 -18.37 -11.32
C TRP A 364 -0.67 -18.25 -11.53
N TYR A 365 -1.39 -19.31 -11.08
CA TYR A 365 -2.83 -19.27 -10.90
C TYR A 365 -3.19 -18.92 -9.46
N GLU A 366 -4.17 -18.04 -9.31
CA GLU A 366 -4.89 -17.77 -8.06
C GLU A 366 -6.35 -18.14 -8.24
N ARG A 367 -7.02 -18.68 -7.21
CA ARG A 367 -8.44 -19.03 -7.30
C ARG A 367 -9.20 -18.38 -6.16
N HIS A 368 -10.25 -17.67 -6.53
CA HIS A 368 -11.19 -17.07 -5.60
C HIS A 368 -12.54 -17.76 -5.70
N ASP A 369 -13.15 -18.10 -4.56
CA ASP A 369 -14.44 -18.80 -4.52
C ASP A 369 -15.54 -18.06 -5.30
N ARG A 370 -15.49 -16.73 -5.35
CA ARG A 370 -16.49 -15.88 -6.00
C ARG A 370 -16.15 -15.52 -7.45
N PHE A 371 -14.88 -15.39 -7.81
CA PHE A 371 -14.45 -14.83 -9.10
C PHE A 371 -13.75 -15.84 -10.01
N GLY A 372 -13.64 -17.10 -9.55
CA GLY A 372 -12.96 -18.15 -10.31
C GLY A 372 -11.44 -18.03 -10.32
N ALA A 373 -10.82 -18.60 -11.35
CA ALA A 373 -9.38 -18.58 -11.50
C ALA A 373 -8.89 -17.28 -12.16
N THR A 374 -7.77 -16.77 -11.66
CA THR A 374 -7.03 -15.60 -12.18
C THR A 374 -5.63 -16.05 -12.55
N LEU A 375 -5.20 -15.77 -13.75
CA LEU A 375 -3.80 -15.94 -14.19
C LEU A 375 -3.06 -14.64 -13.93
N ARG A 376 -1.91 -14.72 -13.26
CA ARG A 376 -1.09 -13.55 -12.91
C ARG A 376 0.33 -13.69 -13.41
N VAL A 377 0.94 -12.57 -13.75
CA VAL A 377 2.36 -12.46 -14.07
C VAL A 377 2.94 -11.22 -13.38
N ALA A 378 4.01 -11.42 -12.62
CA ALA A 378 4.70 -10.34 -11.93
C ALA A 378 6.21 -10.44 -12.09
N PRO A 379 6.93 -9.30 -12.04
CA PRO A 379 8.38 -9.35 -12.05
C PRO A 379 8.90 -10.01 -10.76
N LEU A 380 9.88 -10.87 -10.92
CA LEU A 380 10.60 -11.49 -9.81
C LEU A 380 11.22 -10.45 -8.88
N SER A 381 11.79 -9.40 -9.48
CA SER A 381 12.33 -8.22 -8.77
C SER A 381 11.99 -6.94 -9.53
N VAL A 382 11.74 -5.88 -8.79
CA VAL A 382 11.57 -4.52 -9.32
C VAL A 382 12.80 -3.65 -9.08
N SER A 383 13.87 -4.22 -8.53
CA SER A 383 15.08 -3.48 -8.13
C SER A 383 15.76 -2.75 -9.30
N GLY A 384 15.86 -3.41 -10.46
CA GLY A 384 16.41 -2.80 -11.68
C GLY A 384 15.58 -1.61 -12.17
N LEU A 385 14.25 -1.78 -12.20
CA LEU A 385 13.30 -0.73 -12.57
C LEU A 385 13.41 0.48 -11.62
N LEU A 386 13.43 0.22 -10.30
CA LEU A 386 13.54 1.27 -9.29
C LEU A 386 14.87 2.03 -9.44
N ARG A 387 15.98 1.31 -9.61
CA ARG A 387 17.29 1.93 -9.82
C ARG A 387 17.30 2.84 -11.04
N GLU A 388 16.81 2.36 -12.19
CA GLU A 388 16.82 3.12 -13.43
C GLU A 388 15.88 4.32 -13.40
N LYS A 389 14.68 4.18 -12.79
CA LYS A 389 13.62 5.21 -12.91
C LYS A 389 13.54 6.18 -11.74
N LEU A 390 14.01 5.78 -10.55
CA LEU A 390 13.89 6.64 -9.37
C LEU A 390 15.21 7.31 -8.97
N PHE A 391 16.34 6.63 -9.15
CA PHE A 391 17.63 7.12 -8.63
C PHE A 391 18.50 7.85 -9.66
N GLU A 392 18.08 7.93 -10.92
CA GLU A 392 18.77 8.72 -11.94
C GLU A 392 18.38 10.19 -11.86
N ASP A 393 19.36 11.08 -12.05
CA ASP A 393 19.22 12.54 -12.26
C ASP A 393 18.49 13.33 -11.15
N ARG A 394 18.34 12.81 -9.95
CA ARG A 394 17.66 13.50 -8.83
C ARG A 394 18.12 13.03 -7.47
N SER A 395 17.91 13.87 -6.44
CA SER A 395 18.06 13.46 -5.06
C SER A 395 16.89 12.61 -4.59
N VAL A 396 17.16 11.48 -3.93
CA VAL A 396 16.10 10.61 -3.40
C VAL A 396 16.29 10.41 -1.91
N VAL A 397 15.24 10.75 -1.14
CA VAL A 397 15.16 10.50 0.30
C VAL A 397 14.10 9.46 0.58
N LEU A 398 14.52 8.32 1.10
CA LEU A 398 13.66 7.21 1.50
C LEU A 398 13.54 7.21 3.02
N THR A 399 12.34 7.37 3.56
CA THR A 399 12.13 7.41 5.01
C THR A 399 11.04 6.47 5.46
N SER A 400 11.24 5.85 6.63
CA SER A 400 10.24 5.04 7.32
C SER A 400 10.66 4.81 8.76
N ALA A 401 9.75 4.30 9.58
CA ALA A 401 10.07 3.81 10.91
C ALA A 401 10.79 2.43 10.90
N THR A 402 10.82 1.75 9.75
CA THR A 402 11.25 0.35 9.62
C THR A 402 12.07 0.13 8.34
N LEU A 403 13.25 0.73 8.24
CA LEU A 403 14.19 0.52 7.12
C LEU A 403 15.42 -0.30 7.52
N LYS A 404 15.80 -0.23 8.81
CA LYS A 404 16.94 -0.95 9.35
C LYS A 404 16.46 -2.30 9.90
N LEU A 405 16.66 -3.35 9.13
CA LEU A 405 16.26 -4.71 9.51
C LEU A 405 17.49 -5.54 9.84
N GLY A 406 17.47 -6.24 10.97
CA GLY A 406 18.62 -7.01 11.44
C GLY A 406 19.82 -6.18 11.87
N GLY A 407 19.69 -4.85 11.94
CA GLY A 407 20.73 -3.94 12.39
C GLY A 407 21.36 -3.07 11.31
N ASP A 408 21.03 -3.27 10.01
CA ASP A 408 21.54 -2.46 8.89
C ASP A 408 20.47 -2.13 7.83
N PHE A 409 20.81 -1.28 6.86
CA PHE A 409 19.94 -0.86 5.76
C PHE A 409 20.11 -1.70 4.49
N ASN A 410 21.15 -2.56 4.41
CA ASN A 410 21.55 -3.19 3.15
C ASN A 410 20.45 -4.09 2.55
N GLY A 411 19.69 -4.77 3.39
CA GLY A 411 18.59 -5.62 2.94
C GLY A 411 17.50 -4.84 2.20
N VAL A 412 17.12 -3.68 2.75
CA VAL A 412 16.14 -2.78 2.11
C VAL A 412 16.75 -2.10 0.89
N ALA A 413 17.99 -1.62 0.97
CA ALA A 413 18.71 -1.00 -0.15
C ALA A 413 18.80 -1.94 -1.36
N ALA A 414 19.17 -3.20 -1.15
CA ALA A 414 19.22 -4.21 -2.22
C ALA A 414 17.85 -4.43 -2.89
N SER A 415 16.77 -4.45 -2.13
CA SER A 415 15.41 -4.58 -2.69
C SER A 415 14.99 -3.39 -3.56
N LEU A 416 15.60 -2.23 -3.33
CA LEU A 416 15.41 -0.98 -4.08
C LEU A 416 16.37 -0.86 -5.28
N GLY A 417 17.29 -1.81 -5.46
CA GLY A 417 18.29 -1.79 -6.54
C GLY A 417 19.53 -0.98 -6.23
N LEU A 418 19.75 -0.64 -4.96
CA LEU A 418 20.95 0.04 -4.48
C LEU A 418 22.02 -0.98 -4.08
N SER A 419 23.29 -0.64 -4.31
CA SER A 419 24.44 -1.42 -3.86
C SER A 419 24.58 -1.35 -2.34
N PRO A 420 25.42 -2.18 -1.71
CA PRO A 420 25.74 -2.02 -0.29
C PRO A 420 26.27 -0.62 0.03
N GLU A 421 26.00 -0.12 1.23
CA GLU A 421 26.43 1.21 1.66
C GLU A 421 27.95 1.37 1.53
N GLY A 422 28.38 2.51 0.96
CA GLY A 422 29.80 2.84 0.77
C GLY A 422 30.48 2.17 -0.43
N VAL A 423 29.73 1.44 -1.27
CA VAL A 423 30.25 0.92 -2.54
C VAL A 423 30.06 1.98 -3.62
N GLU A 424 31.18 2.48 -4.14
CA GLU A 424 31.22 3.44 -5.25
C GLU A 424 31.63 2.74 -6.54
N GLY A 425 31.03 3.14 -7.67
CA GLY A 425 31.36 2.62 -9.00
C GLY A 425 30.61 3.38 -10.09
N ASP A 426 31.05 3.27 -11.33
CA ASP A 426 30.39 3.91 -12.47
C ASP A 426 28.92 3.43 -12.59
N GLY A 427 27.99 4.38 -12.55
CA GLY A 427 26.54 4.11 -12.65
C GLY A 427 25.89 3.48 -11.42
N VAL A 428 26.58 3.47 -10.27
CA VAL A 428 26.03 3.00 -8.99
C VAL A 428 25.55 4.21 -8.19
N PRO A 429 24.26 4.29 -7.84
CA PRO A 429 23.74 5.36 -6.99
C PRO A 429 24.41 5.33 -5.61
N VAL A 430 25.05 6.43 -5.22
CA VAL A 430 25.67 6.59 -3.90
C VAL A 430 24.60 7.00 -2.89
N TRP A 431 24.51 6.25 -1.80
CA TRP A 431 23.57 6.52 -0.72
C TRP A 431 24.22 6.39 0.66
N ARG A 432 23.59 6.98 1.66
CA ARG A 432 23.96 6.84 3.07
C ARG A 432 22.75 6.54 3.93
N GLY A 433 22.91 5.65 4.90
CA GLY A 433 21.91 5.32 5.91
C GLY A 433 22.02 6.23 7.13
N LEU A 434 20.89 6.64 7.68
CA LEU A 434 20.82 7.38 8.94
C LEU A 434 19.66 6.85 9.80
N ASP A 435 19.98 6.44 11.02
CA ASP A 435 18.99 6.12 12.04
C ASP A 435 18.92 7.30 13.03
N VAL A 436 17.84 8.06 12.97
CA VAL A 436 17.64 9.23 13.86
C VAL A 436 16.98 8.84 15.19
N GLY A 437 16.74 7.54 15.37
CA GLY A 437 16.16 6.99 16.60
C GLY A 437 14.68 7.32 16.78
N SER A 438 14.25 7.28 18.02
CA SER A 438 12.89 7.59 18.45
C SER A 438 12.93 8.47 19.70
N PRO A 439 11.95 9.37 19.90
CA PRO A 439 11.85 10.15 21.12
C PRO A 439 11.39 9.32 22.33
N PHE A 440 11.05 8.04 22.12
CA PHE A 440 10.52 7.15 23.15
C PHE A 440 11.63 6.32 23.82
N ASP A 441 11.54 6.15 25.13
CA ASP A 441 12.40 5.27 25.93
C ASP A 441 11.79 3.86 25.94
N TYR A 442 11.93 3.16 24.80
CA TYR A 442 11.32 1.84 24.61
C TYR A 442 11.62 0.83 25.71
N PRO A 443 12.85 0.74 26.27
CA PRO A 443 13.13 -0.18 27.39
C PRO A 443 12.30 0.07 28.64
N LYS A 444 11.87 1.33 28.87
CA LYS A 444 11.01 1.70 30.02
C LYS A 444 9.52 1.70 29.69
N GLN A 445 9.17 1.79 28.42
CA GLN A 445 7.78 1.92 27.99
C GLN A 445 7.16 0.61 27.51
N GLY A 446 7.98 -0.32 27.02
CA GLY A 446 7.48 -1.56 26.43
C GLY A 446 8.22 -2.81 26.87
N ILE A 447 7.48 -3.90 26.92
CA ILE A 447 8.00 -5.25 27.16
C ILE A 447 7.81 -6.06 25.88
N LEU A 448 8.88 -6.69 25.39
CA LEU A 448 8.79 -7.77 24.41
C LEU A 448 8.72 -9.10 25.12
N TYR A 449 7.55 -9.70 25.15
CA TYR A 449 7.32 -11.02 25.72
C TYR A 449 7.29 -12.08 24.61
N VAL A 450 8.03 -13.16 24.79
CA VAL A 450 7.97 -14.35 23.93
C VAL A 450 7.49 -15.55 24.73
N ALA A 451 6.36 -16.11 24.34
CA ALA A 451 5.75 -17.27 24.99
C ALA A 451 6.51 -18.56 24.67
N LYS A 452 7.75 -18.67 25.20
CA LYS A 452 8.68 -19.77 24.92
C LYS A 452 8.15 -21.14 25.32
N HIS A 453 7.21 -21.20 26.24
CA HIS A 453 6.62 -22.44 26.76
C HIS A 453 5.57 -23.05 25.84
N LEU A 454 5.04 -22.28 24.89
CA LEU A 454 4.08 -22.77 23.92
C LEU A 454 4.72 -23.71 22.91
N ALA A 455 3.93 -24.58 22.32
CA ALA A 455 4.39 -25.39 21.21
C ALA A 455 4.55 -24.55 19.93
N THR A 456 5.50 -24.95 19.08
CA THR A 456 5.71 -24.31 17.77
C THR A 456 4.41 -24.35 16.95
N PRO A 457 3.96 -23.22 16.37
CA PRO A 457 2.76 -23.17 15.56
C PRO A 457 2.81 -24.13 14.37
N GLY A 458 1.79 -24.98 14.24
CA GLY A 458 1.63 -25.93 13.15
C GLY A 458 0.64 -25.49 12.10
N ARG A 459 0.31 -26.39 11.15
CA ARG A 459 -0.72 -26.18 10.12
C ARG A 459 -2.16 -26.28 10.65
N GLU A 460 -2.36 -26.93 11.79
CA GLU A 460 -3.66 -27.30 12.37
C GLU A 460 -4.32 -26.20 13.21
N GLY A 461 -4.11 -24.93 12.88
CA GLY A 461 -4.84 -23.85 13.53
C GLY A 461 -4.33 -23.49 14.95
N THR A 462 -5.16 -22.79 15.72
CA THR A 462 -4.87 -22.31 17.07
C THR A 462 -5.08 -23.43 18.08
N ARG A 463 -4.11 -23.64 18.98
CA ARG A 463 -4.16 -24.72 19.99
C ARG A 463 -4.72 -24.21 21.31
N GLY A 464 -5.25 -25.11 22.14
CA GLY A 464 -5.83 -24.77 23.43
C GLY A 464 -4.86 -24.04 24.38
N ASP A 465 -3.59 -24.48 24.41
CA ASP A 465 -2.54 -23.82 25.20
C ASP A 465 -2.28 -22.36 24.81
N MET A 466 -2.40 -22.05 23.51
CA MET A 466 -2.29 -20.70 22.99
C MET A 466 -3.54 -19.87 23.32
N MET A 467 -4.74 -20.48 23.30
CA MET A 467 -5.98 -19.80 23.68
C MET A 467 -6.00 -19.46 25.17
N ASP A 468 -5.45 -20.35 26.02
CA ASP A 468 -5.30 -20.08 27.45
C ASP A 468 -4.35 -18.91 27.69
N GLU A 469 -3.21 -18.87 26.98
CA GLU A 469 -2.27 -17.75 27.10
C GLU A 469 -2.87 -16.44 26.61
N LEU A 470 -3.63 -16.46 25.49
CA LEU A 470 -4.38 -15.30 24.97
C LEU A 470 -5.36 -14.77 26.03
N ALA A 471 -6.19 -15.65 26.59
CA ALA A 471 -7.18 -15.28 27.59
C ALA A 471 -6.53 -14.61 28.81
N GLU A 472 -5.50 -15.24 29.38
CA GLU A 472 -4.81 -14.75 30.58
C GLU A 472 -4.07 -13.41 30.36
N LEU A 473 -3.53 -13.17 29.16
CA LEU A 473 -2.91 -11.89 28.81
C LEU A 473 -3.95 -10.78 28.65
N ILE A 474 -5.09 -11.08 28.00
CA ILE A 474 -6.21 -10.14 27.83
C ILE A 474 -6.84 -9.78 29.17
N GLU A 475 -7.09 -10.76 30.04
CA GLU A 475 -7.59 -10.50 31.39
C GLU A 475 -6.63 -9.63 32.20
N ALA A 476 -5.33 -9.91 32.12
CA ALA A 476 -4.31 -9.13 32.83
C ALA A 476 -4.21 -7.69 32.32
N SER A 477 -4.51 -7.43 31.05
CA SER A 477 -4.53 -6.08 30.45
C SER A 477 -5.88 -5.37 30.60
N GLY A 478 -6.88 -6.03 31.14
CA GLY A 478 -8.24 -5.50 31.25
C GLY A 478 -8.94 -5.22 29.91
N GLY A 479 -8.59 -5.95 28.88
CA GLY A 479 -8.92 -5.70 27.47
C GLY A 479 -7.76 -5.00 26.76
N ARG A 480 -7.94 -3.78 26.24
CA ARG A 480 -6.89 -2.90 25.67
C ARG A 480 -5.95 -3.61 24.71
N THR A 481 -6.46 -4.60 23.94
CA THR A 481 -5.66 -5.55 23.18
C THR A 481 -5.85 -5.43 21.69
N LEU A 482 -4.75 -5.27 20.97
CA LEU A 482 -4.69 -5.43 19.52
C LEU A 482 -4.13 -6.82 19.18
N GLY A 483 -4.97 -7.71 18.66
CA GLY A 483 -4.60 -9.06 18.23
C GLY A 483 -4.28 -9.12 16.75
N LEU A 484 -3.03 -9.36 16.44
CA LEU A 484 -2.48 -9.41 15.07
C LEU A 484 -2.25 -10.88 14.68
N PHE A 485 -3.12 -11.41 13.85
CA PHE A 485 -3.10 -12.81 13.43
C PHE A 485 -2.51 -12.96 12.02
N SER A 486 -1.83 -14.05 11.80
CA SER A 486 -1.26 -14.41 10.49
C SER A 486 -2.32 -14.83 9.46
N SER A 487 -3.54 -15.10 9.88
CA SER A 487 -4.67 -15.45 9.00
C SER A 487 -6.01 -15.02 9.57
N MET A 488 -6.96 -14.67 8.69
CA MET A 488 -8.33 -14.35 9.09
C MET A 488 -9.03 -15.55 9.75
N ARG A 489 -8.73 -16.77 9.32
CA ARG A 489 -9.24 -18.00 9.95
C ARG A 489 -8.79 -18.10 11.41
N GLY A 490 -7.51 -17.78 11.70
CA GLY A 490 -6.98 -17.76 13.06
C GLY A 490 -7.62 -16.68 13.92
N ALA A 491 -7.74 -15.46 13.38
CA ALA A 491 -8.40 -14.33 14.05
C ALA A 491 -9.87 -14.65 14.41
N LYS A 492 -10.61 -15.23 13.46
CA LYS A 492 -12.00 -15.63 13.66
C LYS A 492 -12.15 -16.72 14.71
N ALA A 493 -11.34 -17.78 14.63
CA ALA A 493 -11.37 -18.86 15.62
C ALA A 493 -11.05 -18.37 17.04
N ALA A 494 -10.04 -17.49 17.17
CA ALA A 494 -9.71 -16.87 18.45
C ALA A 494 -10.84 -15.97 18.97
N ALA A 495 -11.45 -15.15 18.14
CA ALA A 495 -12.57 -14.30 18.52
C ALA A 495 -13.79 -15.12 18.98
N GLU A 496 -14.16 -16.16 18.22
CA GLU A 496 -15.30 -17.03 18.57
C GLU A 496 -15.10 -17.75 19.91
N GLU A 497 -13.92 -18.31 20.14
CA GLU A 497 -13.61 -19.01 21.39
C GLU A 497 -13.53 -18.06 22.59
N LEU A 498 -12.84 -16.93 22.45
CA LEU A 498 -12.61 -15.99 23.54
C LEU A 498 -13.85 -15.17 23.92
N ARG A 499 -14.78 -14.91 23.00
CA ARG A 499 -16.07 -14.30 23.30
C ARG A 499 -16.92 -15.13 24.29
N GLY A 500 -16.71 -16.45 24.32
CA GLY A 500 -17.34 -17.33 25.29
C GLY A 500 -16.61 -17.45 26.63
N ARG A 501 -15.38 -16.92 26.74
CA ARG A 501 -14.50 -17.07 27.91
C ARG A 501 -14.23 -15.76 28.65
N LEU A 502 -14.30 -14.63 27.95
CA LEU A 502 -13.92 -13.31 28.46
C LEU A 502 -15.12 -12.37 28.50
N ASP A 503 -15.16 -11.49 29.50
CA ASP A 503 -16.16 -10.41 29.59
C ASP A 503 -15.82 -9.21 28.68
N ASN A 504 -14.61 -9.20 28.10
CA ASN A 504 -14.13 -8.13 27.24
C ASN A 504 -14.78 -8.19 25.86
N PRO A 505 -15.32 -7.06 25.30
CA PRO A 505 -15.78 -7.01 23.94
C PRO A 505 -14.64 -7.32 22.95
N ILE A 506 -14.88 -8.22 22.00
CA ILE A 506 -13.91 -8.57 20.95
C ILE A 506 -14.48 -8.19 19.61
N LEU A 507 -13.87 -7.20 18.96
CA LEU A 507 -14.15 -6.78 17.60
C LEU A 507 -13.32 -7.62 16.64
N LEU A 508 -13.90 -8.03 15.53
CA LEU A 508 -13.21 -8.81 14.50
C LEU A 508 -13.22 -8.05 13.18
N GLN A 509 -12.08 -7.97 12.54
CA GLN A 509 -11.94 -7.43 11.19
C GLN A 509 -12.91 -8.13 10.20
N GLY A 510 -13.68 -7.34 9.47
CA GLY A 510 -14.68 -7.82 8.50
C GLY A 510 -16.11 -7.86 9.04
N GLU A 511 -16.34 -7.64 10.34
CA GLU A 511 -17.68 -7.48 10.90
C GLU A 511 -18.25 -6.07 10.60
N GLU A 512 -17.35 -5.06 10.56
CA GLU A 512 -17.68 -3.68 10.21
C GLU A 512 -16.56 -3.07 9.34
N THR A 513 -16.72 -1.83 8.93
CA THR A 513 -15.64 -1.10 8.23
C THR A 513 -14.44 -0.90 9.16
N LEU A 514 -13.23 -0.92 8.61
CA LEU A 514 -12.01 -0.77 9.41
C LEU A 514 -12.01 0.53 10.23
N GLY A 515 -12.52 1.62 9.68
CA GLY A 515 -12.63 2.92 10.37
C GLY A 515 -13.54 2.88 11.60
N GLU A 516 -14.71 2.23 11.49
CA GLU A 516 -15.64 2.07 12.62
C GLU A 516 -15.05 1.14 13.70
N LEU A 517 -14.40 0.04 13.30
CA LEU A 517 -13.72 -0.86 14.26
C LEU A 517 -12.63 -0.12 15.05
N ILE A 518 -11.80 0.68 14.37
CA ILE A 518 -10.75 1.48 15.02
C ILE A 518 -11.37 2.52 15.97
N LYS A 519 -12.42 3.19 15.56
CA LYS A 519 -13.13 4.19 16.38
C LYS A 519 -13.73 3.57 17.64
N THR A 520 -14.39 2.42 17.50
CA THR A 520 -14.98 1.69 18.63
C THR A 520 -13.88 1.19 19.58
N PHE A 521 -12.79 0.64 19.03
CA PHE A 521 -11.62 0.20 19.82
C PHE A 521 -10.96 1.36 20.58
N ALA A 522 -10.85 2.52 19.97
CA ALA A 522 -10.29 3.70 20.62
C ALA A 522 -11.20 4.28 21.73
N ALA A 523 -12.51 4.15 21.57
CA ALA A 523 -13.50 4.73 22.49
C ALA A 523 -13.69 3.92 23.77
N ASP A 524 -13.56 2.59 23.73
CA ASP A 524 -13.74 1.71 24.87
C ASP A 524 -12.45 0.93 25.20
N PRO A 525 -11.77 1.30 26.30
CA PRO A 525 -10.52 0.64 26.70
C PRO A 525 -10.68 -0.83 27.12
N LYS A 526 -11.89 -1.34 27.34
CA LYS A 526 -12.11 -2.77 27.62
C LYS A 526 -12.13 -3.64 26.38
N THR A 527 -12.18 -3.02 25.21
CA THR A 527 -12.34 -3.70 23.94
C THR A 527 -11.03 -4.30 23.45
N CYS A 528 -11.14 -5.44 22.78
CA CYS A 528 -10.07 -6.06 21.98
C CYS A 528 -10.41 -5.94 20.51
N LEU A 529 -9.41 -5.77 19.65
CA LEU A 529 -9.57 -5.73 18.19
C LEU A 529 -8.67 -6.81 17.57
N PHE A 530 -9.28 -7.78 16.88
CA PHE A 530 -8.58 -8.87 16.22
C PHE A 530 -8.65 -8.74 14.70
N GLY A 531 -7.55 -9.03 14.03
CA GLY A 531 -7.48 -9.05 12.57
C GLY A 531 -6.13 -9.44 12.02
N THR A 532 -5.97 -9.19 10.73
CA THR A 532 -4.79 -9.60 9.95
C THR A 532 -3.99 -8.40 9.45
N LEU A 533 -3.25 -8.58 8.38
CA LEU A 533 -2.25 -7.67 7.82
C LEU A 533 -2.69 -6.21 7.70
N SER A 534 -3.94 -5.95 7.33
CA SER A 534 -4.46 -4.58 7.23
C SER A 534 -4.50 -3.85 8.59
N LEU A 535 -4.64 -4.59 9.70
CA LEU A 535 -4.49 -4.02 11.05
C LEU A 535 -3.02 -3.73 11.41
N TRP A 536 -2.08 -4.54 10.90
CA TRP A 536 -0.66 -4.29 11.13
C TRP A 536 -0.22 -2.94 10.54
N GLN A 537 -0.76 -2.57 9.39
CA GLN A 537 -0.38 -1.38 8.63
C GLN A 537 -1.25 -0.15 8.90
N GLY A 538 -2.53 -0.31 9.27
CA GLY A 538 -3.54 0.74 9.22
C GLY A 538 -4.07 1.27 10.55
N VAL A 539 -3.75 0.66 11.70
CA VAL A 539 -4.30 1.08 13.00
C VAL A 539 -3.41 2.13 13.66
N ASP A 540 -3.95 3.30 13.90
CA ASP A 540 -3.32 4.35 14.71
C ASP A 540 -4.24 4.72 15.87
N VAL A 541 -4.01 4.08 17.02
CA VAL A 541 -4.75 4.31 18.27
C VAL A 541 -3.75 4.69 19.34
N PRO A 542 -3.54 5.98 19.60
CA PRO A 542 -2.68 6.43 20.68
C PRO A 542 -3.35 6.26 22.04
N GLY A 543 -2.52 6.14 23.06
CA GLY A 543 -2.96 6.19 24.45
C GLY A 543 -3.38 4.83 25.04
N PRO A 544 -4.15 4.87 26.14
CA PRO A 544 -4.38 3.71 26.99
C PRO A 544 -5.30 2.64 26.37
N SER A 545 -5.86 2.85 25.19
CA SER A 545 -6.71 1.86 24.51
C SER A 545 -5.93 0.70 23.92
N CYS A 546 -4.60 0.82 23.72
CA CYS A 546 -3.73 -0.25 23.23
C CYS A 546 -2.54 -0.44 24.17
N GLN A 547 -2.68 -1.34 25.14
CA GLN A 547 -1.62 -1.69 26.13
C GLN A 547 -1.05 -3.08 25.89
N LEU A 548 -1.68 -3.87 25.03
CA LEU A 548 -1.24 -5.20 24.68
C LEU A 548 -1.35 -5.38 23.15
N VAL A 549 -0.24 -5.66 22.50
CA VAL A 549 -0.20 -6.10 21.11
C VAL A 549 0.18 -7.57 21.09
N ILE A 550 -0.69 -8.41 20.54
CA ILE A 550 -0.44 -9.85 20.43
C ILE A 550 -0.17 -10.23 18.99
N MET A 551 0.89 -10.97 18.75
CA MET A 551 1.19 -11.63 17.49
C MET A 551 1.04 -13.14 17.66
N ASP A 552 0.09 -13.77 16.96
CA ASP A 552 -0.20 -15.20 17.09
C ASP A 552 1.00 -16.07 16.74
N ARG A 553 1.77 -15.67 15.74
CA ARG A 553 3.01 -16.30 15.29
C ARG A 553 3.88 -15.32 14.53
N ILE A 554 5.10 -15.72 14.22
CA ILE A 554 5.97 -14.98 13.29
C ILE A 554 5.30 -14.97 11.92
N PRO A 555 5.05 -13.78 11.30
CA PRO A 555 4.28 -13.65 10.07
C PRO A 555 5.13 -13.95 8.82
N PHE A 556 5.66 -15.17 8.74
CA PHE A 556 6.32 -15.63 7.51
C PHE A 556 5.32 -15.66 6.34
N PRO A 557 5.76 -15.34 5.12
CA PRO A 557 4.94 -15.60 3.94
C PRO A 557 4.58 -17.08 3.86
N ARG A 558 3.43 -17.36 3.27
CA ARG A 558 3.00 -18.76 3.09
C ARG A 558 4.03 -19.51 2.22
N PRO A 559 4.33 -20.77 2.54
CA PRO A 559 5.28 -21.56 1.74
C PRO A 559 4.86 -21.75 0.29
N ASP A 560 3.55 -21.67 0.03
CA ASP A 560 2.91 -21.79 -1.29
C ASP A 560 2.66 -20.42 -1.97
N ASP A 561 3.17 -19.31 -1.39
CA ASP A 561 3.14 -18.01 -2.04
C ASP A 561 4.02 -18.03 -3.31
N PRO A 562 3.42 -17.84 -4.50
CA PRO A 562 4.15 -18.05 -5.76
C PRO A 562 5.33 -17.09 -5.95
N LEU A 563 5.14 -15.81 -5.61
CA LEU A 563 6.15 -14.78 -5.81
C LEU A 563 7.26 -14.87 -4.75
N MET A 564 6.89 -15.05 -3.49
CA MET A 564 7.87 -15.15 -2.41
C MET A 564 8.71 -16.41 -2.52
N SER A 565 8.11 -17.55 -2.90
CA SER A 565 8.84 -18.81 -3.15
C SER A 565 9.81 -18.69 -4.34
N ALA A 566 9.39 -17.99 -5.42
CA ALA A 566 10.27 -17.73 -6.56
C ALA A 566 11.47 -16.85 -6.18
N ARG A 567 11.22 -15.79 -5.39
CA ARG A 567 12.28 -14.91 -4.88
C ARG A 567 13.29 -15.65 -3.99
N GLN A 568 12.80 -16.53 -3.11
CA GLN A 568 13.70 -17.36 -2.28
C GLN A 568 14.58 -18.26 -3.14
N LYS A 569 13.97 -18.99 -4.11
CA LYS A 569 14.69 -19.86 -5.03
C LYS A 569 15.76 -19.09 -5.82
N SER A 570 15.41 -17.93 -6.35
CA SER A 570 16.38 -17.09 -7.10
C SER A 570 17.58 -16.65 -6.23
N VAL A 571 17.35 -16.28 -4.97
CA VAL A 571 18.45 -15.93 -4.06
C VAL A 571 19.34 -17.16 -3.78
N GLU A 572 18.75 -18.34 -3.63
CA GLU A 572 19.49 -19.60 -3.39
C GLU A 572 20.32 -20.02 -4.60
N GLU A 573 19.78 -19.88 -5.80
CA GLU A 573 20.48 -20.15 -7.06
C GLU A 573 21.69 -19.22 -7.26
N ASN A 574 21.63 -18.01 -6.72
CA ASN A 574 22.75 -17.05 -6.69
C ASN A 574 23.67 -17.21 -5.46
N GLY A 575 23.57 -18.33 -4.73
CA GLY A 575 24.43 -18.65 -3.59
C GLY A 575 24.11 -17.95 -2.28
N GLY A 576 22.97 -17.22 -2.20
CA GLY A 576 22.50 -16.55 -1.01
C GLY A 576 21.60 -17.43 -0.13
N ASN A 577 21.19 -16.88 1.01
CA ASN A 577 20.21 -17.53 1.88
C ASN A 577 18.81 -17.00 1.57
N GLY A 578 18.05 -17.68 0.74
CA GLY A 578 16.70 -17.30 0.31
C GLY A 578 15.72 -17.10 1.46
N PHE A 579 15.76 -17.97 2.47
CA PHE A 579 14.92 -17.81 3.65
C PHE A 579 15.20 -16.50 4.40
N MET A 580 16.46 -16.19 4.65
CA MET A 580 16.84 -14.97 5.37
C MET A 580 16.54 -13.71 4.56
N ALA A 581 16.92 -13.71 3.28
CA ALA A 581 16.77 -12.54 2.42
C ALA A 581 15.30 -12.21 2.10
N VAL A 582 14.42 -13.20 2.05
CA VAL A 582 13.02 -12.99 1.65
C VAL A 582 12.05 -13.21 2.81
N ALA A 583 11.98 -14.43 3.36
CA ALA A 583 10.96 -14.75 4.35
C ALA A 583 11.22 -14.10 5.71
N ALA A 584 12.46 -14.15 6.21
CA ALA A 584 12.81 -13.56 7.49
C ALA A 584 12.77 -12.02 7.44
N THR A 585 13.23 -11.42 6.35
CA THR A 585 13.14 -9.95 6.12
C THR A 585 11.70 -9.48 6.05
N HIS A 586 10.82 -10.19 5.33
CA HIS A 586 9.39 -9.89 5.29
C HIS A 586 8.74 -9.99 6.68
N ALA A 587 9.03 -11.06 7.42
CA ALA A 587 8.51 -11.24 8.77
C ALA A 587 9.03 -10.16 9.74
N ALA A 588 10.31 -9.79 9.65
CA ALA A 588 10.92 -8.73 10.45
C ALA A 588 10.22 -7.39 10.24
N LEU A 589 9.96 -7.03 8.98
CA LEU A 589 9.25 -5.79 8.63
C LEU A 589 7.85 -5.76 9.25
N LEU A 590 7.05 -6.81 9.06
CA LEU A 590 5.70 -6.88 9.61
C LEU A 590 5.71 -6.84 11.14
N MET A 591 6.58 -7.61 11.78
CA MET A 591 6.71 -7.61 13.24
C MET A 591 7.10 -6.22 13.78
N ALA A 592 8.03 -5.53 13.12
CA ALA A 592 8.41 -4.17 13.52
C ALA A 592 7.24 -3.19 13.41
N GLN A 593 6.44 -3.26 12.34
CA GLN A 593 5.23 -2.48 12.18
C GLN A 593 4.20 -2.77 13.26
N GLY A 594 3.93 -4.04 13.54
CA GLY A 594 3.01 -4.45 14.59
C GLY A 594 3.47 -4.02 15.98
N ALA A 595 4.75 -4.20 16.30
CA ALA A 595 5.34 -3.78 17.56
C ALA A 595 5.29 -2.24 17.74
N GLY A 596 5.48 -1.49 16.65
CA GLY A 596 5.36 -0.03 16.62
C GLY A 596 3.95 0.50 16.91
N ARG A 597 2.94 -0.36 17.02
CA ARG A 597 1.56 0.05 17.42
C ARG A 597 1.44 0.30 18.92
N LEU A 598 2.35 -0.25 19.73
CA LEU A 598 2.26 -0.18 21.19
C LEU A 598 2.55 1.21 21.76
N VAL A 599 3.61 1.88 21.28
CA VAL A 599 4.07 3.17 21.82
C VAL A 599 3.92 4.26 20.77
N ARG A 600 3.01 5.21 21.01
CA ARG A 600 2.67 6.34 20.14
C ARG A 600 2.87 7.69 20.80
N ALA A 601 2.82 7.71 22.15
CA ALA A 601 3.00 8.88 22.97
C ALA A 601 3.97 8.61 24.13
N SER A 602 4.51 9.66 24.72
CA SER A 602 5.48 9.56 25.83
C SER A 602 4.91 8.87 27.08
N GLY A 603 3.59 8.90 27.24
CA GLY A 603 2.87 8.27 28.35
C GLY A 603 2.50 6.80 28.12
N ASP A 604 2.62 6.31 26.90
CA ASP A 604 2.19 4.95 26.56
C ASP A 604 3.10 3.91 27.20
N ARG A 605 2.50 2.82 27.68
CA ARG A 605 3.20 1.67 28.27
C ARG A 605 2.43 0.40 27.92
N GLY A 606 3.16 -0.70 27.72
CA GLY A 606 2.49 -1.96 27.46
C GLY A 606 3.41 -3.12 27.11
N VAL A 607 2.81 -4.13 26.49
CA VAL A 607 3.47 -5.39 26.15
C VAL A 607 3.23 -5.72 24.67
N VAL A 608 4.27 -6.10 23.96
CA VAL A 608 4.19 -6.85 22.70
C VAL A 608 4.41 -8.32 23.04
N ALA A 609 3.38 -9.14 22.89
CA ALA A 609 3.41 -10.57 23.16
C ALA A 609 3.47 -11.36 21.84
N VAL A 610 4.53 -12.13 21.64
CA VAL A 610 4.69 -13.02 20.49
C VAL A 610 4.49 -14.46 20.95
N LEU A 611 3.42 -15.09 20.48
CA LEU A 611 3.01 -16.44 20.87
C LEU A 611 3.70 -17.53 20.02
N ASP A 612 4.89 -17.26 19.56
CA ASP A 612 5.72 -18.16 18.77
C ASP A 612 7.09 -18.36 19.43
N PRO A 613 7.36 -19.56 19.99
CA PRO A 613 8.61 -19.84 20.69
C PRO A 613 9.85 -19.73 19.78
N ARG A 614 9.70 -19.81 18.46
CA ARG A 614 10.80 -19.71 17.51
C ARG A 614 11.51 -18.36 17.58
N LEU A 615 10.83 -17.28 18.00
CA LEU A 615 11.46 -15.98 18.19
C LEU A 615 12.56 -16.03 19.28
N ALA A 616 12.43 -16.93 20.27
CA ALA A 616 13.43 -17.14 21.31
C ALA A 616 14.42 -18.26 21.00
N THR A 617 14.02 -19.28 20.23
CA THR A 617 14.74 -20.54 20.10
C THR A 617 15.41 -20.77 18.75
N ALA A 618 14.90 -20.14 17.66
CA ALA A 618 15.46 -20.31 16.34
C ALA A 618 16.68 -19.42 16.09
N ARG A 619 17.57 -19.86 15.19
CA ARG A 619 18.79 -19.10 14.81
C ARG A 619 18.48 -17.70 14.24
N TYR A 620 17.39 -17.57 13.50
CA TYR A 620 16.92 -16.29 12.93
C TYR A 620 16.20 -15.40 13.97
N GLY A 621 15.92 -15.91 15.17
CA GLY A 621 15.22 -15.14 16.20
C GLY A 621 15.96 -13.89 16.66
N SER A 622 17.29 -13.89 16.66
CA SER A 622 18.10 -12.70 16.96
C SER A 622 17.92 -11.61 15.89
N PHE A 623 17.94 -11.99 14.61
CA PHE A 623 17.68 -11.07 13.50
C PHE A 623 16.29 -10.42 13.61
N LEU A 624 15.25 -11.22 13.86
CA LEU A 624 13.90 -10.70 14.03
C LEU A 624 13.79 -9.76 15.23
N ARG A 625 14.38 -10.12 16.37
CA ARG A 625 14.35 -9.26 17.58
C ARG A 625 15.10 -7.94 17.39
N SER A 626 16.28 -7.95 16.71
CA SER A 626 17.03 -6.73 16.44
C SER A 626 16.36 -5.79 15.44
N SER A 627 15.30 -6.25 14.76
CA SER A 627 14.46 -5.44 13.86
C SER A 627 13.29 -4.76 14.58
N LEU A 628 13.00 -5.14 15.84
CA LEU A 628 11.93 -4.55 16.65
C LEU A 628 12.42 -3.33 17.42
N PRO A 629 11.51 -2.46 17.90
CA PRO A 629 11.88 -1.46 18.89
C PRO A 629 12.56 -2.09 20.11
N ASP A 630 13.51 -1.39 20.70
CA ASP A 630 14.35 -1.90 21.80
C ASP A 630 13.57 -2.02 23.12
N PHE A 631 12.53 -2.85 23.10
CA PHE A 631 11.71 -3.16 24.27
C PHE A 631 12.47 -4.07 25.23
N TRP A 632 12.17 -3.94 26.52
CA TRP A 632 12.70 -4.85 27.52
C TRP A 632 12.22 -6.29 27.25
N TYR A 633 13.15 -7.20 26.99
CA TYR A 633 12.87 -8.57 26.57
C TYR A 633 12.70 -9.54 27.74
N THR A 634 11.65 -10.38 27.71
CA THR A 634 11.44 -11.46 28.69
C THR A 634 10.70 -12.67 28.10
N THR A 635 10.88 -13.84 28.73
CA THR A 635 10.08 -15.06 28.49
C THR A 635 9.29 -15.48 29.76
N ASP A 636 9.31 -14.66 30.82
CA ASP A 636 8.61 -14.94 32.07
C ASP A 636 7.16 -14.47 32.01
N ARG A 637 6.23 -15.42 31.83
CA ARG A 637 4.79 -15.17 31.78
C ARG A 637 4.22 -14.49 33.02
N ASN A 638 4.72 -14.86 34.22
CA ASN A 638 4.20 -14.31 35.46
C ASN A 638 4.60 -12.84 35.62
N GLN A 639 5.80 -12.49 35.19
CA GLN A 639 6.25 -11.11 35.21
C GLN A 639 5.43 -10.25 34.27
N VAL A 640 5.15 -10.73 33.06
CA VAL A 640 4.33 -10.04 32.07
C VAL A 640 2.92 -9.78 32.56
N ARG A 641 2.25 -10.80 33.14
CA ARG A 641 0.90 -10.66 33.69
C ARG A 641 0.84 -9.63 34.81
N ARG A 642 1.82 -9.66 35.74
CA ARG A 642 1.92 -8.64 36.80
C ARG A 642 2.13 -7.25 36.26
N SER A 643 2.95 -7.10 35.22
CA SER A 643 3.18 -5.81 34.56
C SER A 643 1.93 -5.30 33.89
N LEU A 644 1.22 -6.12 33.11
CA LEU A 644 -0.06 -5.76 32.49
C LEU A 644 -1.10 -5.34 33.51
N ALA A 645 -1.29 -6.11 34.56
CA ALA A 645 -2.22 -5.78 35.65
C ALA A 645 -1.88 -4.44 36.33
N ALA A 646 -0.59 -4.15 36.52
CA ALA A 646 -0.15 -2.88 37.09
C ALA A 646 -0.40 -1.71 36.14
N ILE A 647 -0.19 -1.89 34.84
CA ILE A 647 -0.46 -0.87 33.78
C ILE A 647 -1.97 -0.60 33.70
N ASP A 648 -2.82 -1.63 33.69
CA ASP A 648 -4.28 -1.50 33.69
C ASP A 648 -4.80 -0.79 34.94
N ALA A 649 -4.27 -1.15 36.12
CA ALA A 649 -4.64 -0.49 37.38
C ALA A 649 -4.26 1.02 37.36
N SER A 650 -3.09 1.37 36.83
CA SER A 650 -2.67 2.76 36.67
C SER A 650 -3.57 3.53 35.70
N ALA A 651 -3.92 2.92 34.58
CA ALA A 651 -4.80 3.55 33.58
C ALA A 651 -6.22 3.79 34.16
N LYS A 652 -6.74 2.86 34.94
CA LYS A 652 -8.03 3.03 35.65
C LYS A 652 -7.97 4.12 36.71
N ALA A 653 -6.86 4.26 37.43
CA ALA A 653 -6.67 5.31 38.43
C ALA A 653 -6.60 6.72 37.80
N ASP A 654 -6.02 6.83 36.60
CA ASP A 654 -5.93 8.06 35.83
C ASP A 654 -7.25 8.44 35.11
N GLY A 655 -8.30 7.62 35.22
CA GLY A 655 -9.59 7.82 34.54
C GLY A 655 -9.50 7.66 33.01
N LYS A 656 -8.54 6.88 32.56
CA LYS A 656 -8.24 6.65 31.14
C LYS A 656 -8.69 5.27 30.69
#